data_b35ae3b05d53b81416c08283ba837652
#
_entry.id   b35ae3b05d53b81416c08283ba837652
#
_cell.length_a   1.000
_cell.length_b   1.000
_cell.length_c   1.000
_cell.angle_alpha   90.00
_cell.angle_beta   90.00
_cell.angle_gamma   90.00
#
_symmetry.space_group_name_H-M   'P 1'
#
loop_
_entity.id
_entity.type
_entity.pdbx_description
1 polymer ?
#
loop_
_entity_poly.entity_id
_entity_poly.type
_entity_poly.pdbx_seq_one_letter_code
_entity_poly.pdbx_strand_id
1 'polypeptide(L)'
;MSEIVNVRVPVVCTRGIVVFPGHDVMIEVGRPKSINAVNEAGASYDSMVWLVCQNDIMVDNPTEKDLYTVGTIAKIKVVRKKEGFMRVTFTGMRRAKLAKLFDSKELMYADVIPLTDSYGDKSEEYALVKKVVDKLEGMTQVAAVFPPEVVQQLSLGVNAESLGDQFGQYFSLFDQATRQRLLETTNVNDRLMLIVEELEKQQRYSELETVINDRVKERIDDGQKEYYLREKLKAIKEELGDVSNMTDDVAELREKIEKNPYPEHVKQKAREELRKYEMLPPGSGEASVSRNYLDWLLTVPWWQTTEDIEDLKAVRNVLDEDHYGLEKIKDRIMEYLAVKQMTQSLSSPILCLVGPPGVGKTSLAKSIARALDRKFVKMSVGGVRDEAEIRGHRRTYLGSMPGRIIQGMKRAEVLNPVFLIDELDKMGADYKGDPSDAMLEVLDPEQNAVFSDHYLEEPYDLSKVMFIATANYLENIPGPLRDRLEIIDLSSYTELEKVSIAKDYLVPKQLTNNGLKPAQFKLKDAEILYLIRHYTREAGVRQLERIIASLCRKTVLAILRDQKKSITVTKKLIEEWLGKIKFEYGNKEKKNQIGCVTGLAYTQFGGDVLQIEVNHFEGKGRLVITGQLGDVMKESASIALDYVKAHAKELNIDSKFFDTNDIHIHVPEGAVPKDGPSAGVTLTTAIVSALTNTAVYRDIAMTGEVTLRGNVLPIGGLREKSLAAHRVGIKKVLIPKNNVRDLDDVPETVKKAITFIPVETVSQVLKEALVH
;
A
#
# COMPACT_ATOMS: atom_id res chain seq x y z
N MET A 1 -17.63 24.48 -51.54
CA MET A 1 -16.60 24.19 -50.55
C MET A 1 -16.57 25.37 -49.61
N SER A 2 -17.25 25.26 -48.45
CA SER A 2 -17.18 26.30 -47.42
C SER A 2 -15.78 26.20 -46.79
N GLU A 3 -15.07 27.35 -46.73
CA GLU A 3 -13.77 27.45 -46.06
C GLU A 3 -13.92 26.88 -44.63
N ILE A 4 -13.10 25.88 -44.31
CA ILE A 4 -13.00 25.33 -42.96
C ILE A 4 -12.25 26.38 -42.14
N VAL A 5 -12.98 27.20 -41.40
CA VAL A 5 -12.42 28.20 -40.52
C VAL A 5 -11.96 27.55 -39.22
N ASN A 6 -10.68 27.38 -39.04
CA ASN A 6 -10.12 26.94 -37.76
C ASN A 6 -10.38 28.01 -36.69
N VAL A 7 -10.92 27.61 -35.55
CA VAL A 7 -11.15 28.49 -34.40
C VAL A 7 -10.07 28.24 -33.39
N ARG A 8 -9.31 29.31 -33.02
CA ARG A 8 -8.32 29.23 -31.94
C ARG A 8 -8.98 29.54 -30.61
N VAL A 9 -8.86 28.66 -29.65
CA VAL A 9 -9.43 28.79 -28.31
C VAL A 9 -8.48 28.24 -27.22
N PRO A 10 -8.53 28.77 -25.99
CA PRO A 10 -7.86 28.18 -24.85
C PRO A 10 -8.41 26.80 -24.52
N VAL A 11 -7.55 25.91 -24.00
CA VAL A 11 -7.90 24.50 -23.72
C VAL A 11 -8.09 24.29 -22.22
N VAL A 12 -9.18 23.65 -21.86
CA VAL A 12 -9.43 23.14 -20.51
C VAL A 12 -9.55 21.62 -20.57
N CYS A 13 -8.55 20.91 -20.01
CA CYS A 13 -8.52 19.46 -19.97
C CYS A 13 -9.37 18.94 -18.79
N THR A 14 -10.34 18.08 -19.07
CA THR A 14 -11.22 17.47 -18.07
C THR A 14 -10.78 16.04 -17.71
N ARG A 15 -11.02 15.63 -16.48
CA ARG A 15 -10.78 14.25 -16.01
C ARG A 15 -12.11 13.49 -15.93
N GLY A 16 -12.31 12.54 -16.83
CA GLY A 16 -13.50 11.69 -16.83
C GLY A 16 -14.83 12.39 -17.17
N ILE A 17 -14.79 13.69 -17.49
CA ILE A 17 -15.99 14.48 -17.83
C ILE A 17 -15.97 14.78 -19.32
N VAL A 18 -16.93 14.24 -20.04
CA VAL A 18 -17.20 14.56 -21.44
C VAL A 18 -18.40 15.52 -21.48
N VAL A 19 -18.24 16.65 -22.16
CA VAL A 19 -19.27 17.70 -22.23
C VAL A 19 -19.93 17.68 -23.59
N PHE A 20 -21.27 17.67 -23.62
CA PHE A 20 -22.04 17.65 -24.87
C PHE A 20 -22.60 19.03 -25.21
N PRO A 21 -22.84 19.30 -26.52
CA PRO A 21 -23.49 20.54 -26.96
C PRO A 21 -24.87 20.72 -26.32
N GLY A 22 -25.25 21.97 -26.06
CA GLY A 22 -26.55 22.32 -25.51
C GLY A 22 -26.72 22.11 -24.00
N HIS A 23 -25.70 21.63 -23.30
CA HIS A 23 -25.77 21.30 -21.88
C HIS A 23 -24.87 22.14 -21.00
N ASP A 24 -25.33 22.48 -19.80
CA ASP A 24 -24.60 23.18 -18.79
C ASP A 24 -23.90 22.15 -17.89
N VAL A 25 -22.57 22.32 -17.69
CA VAL A 25 -21.76 21.46 -16.81
C VAL A 25 -20.93 22.30 -15.87
N MET A 26 -20.96 21.98 -14.58
CA MET A 26 -20.13 22.63 -13.59
C MET A 26 -18.87 21.79 -13.34
N ILE A 27 -17.69 22.39 -13.56
CA ILE A 27 -16.39 21.73 -13.42
C ILE A 27 -15.52 22.49 -12.41
N GLU A 28 -14.83 21.74 -11.55
CA GLU A 28 -13.81 22.30 -10.67
C GLU A 28 -12.47 22.34 -11.43
N VAL A 29 -11.98 23.54 -11.68
CA VAL A 29 -10.76 23.81 -12.42
C VAL A 29 -9.67 24.15 -11.42
N GLY A 30 -8.72 23.24 -11.18
CA GLY A 30 -7.64 23.40 -10.19
C GLY A 30 -6.24 23.46 -10.80
N ARG A 31 -6.05 23.01 -12.05
CA ARG A 31 -4.72 23.05 -12.69
C ARG A 31 -4.35 24.46 -13.10
N PRO A 32 -3.09 24.91 -12.86
CA PRO A 32 -2.66 26.26 -13.25
C PRO A 32 -2.92 26.61 -14.72
N LYS A 33 -2.59 25.71 -15.65
CA LYS A 33 -2.82 25.92 -17.09
C LYS A 33 -4.33 26.08 -17.41
N SER A 34 -5.19 25.29 -16.77
CA SER A 34 -6.65 25.37 -16.98
C SER A 34 -7.25 26.60 -16.32
N ILE A 35 -6.74 27.04 -15.17
CA ILE A 35 -7.14 28.31 -14.52
C ILE A 35 -6.78 29.48 -15.43
N ASN A 36 -5.57 29.48 -15.99
CA ASN A 36 -5.12 30.50 -16.92
C ASN A 36 -5.96 30.48 -18.21
N ALA A 37 -6.34 29.31 -18.72
CA ALA A 37 -7.22 29.17 -19.88
C ALA A 37 -8.58 29.81 -19.65
N VAL A 38 -9.18 29.62 -18.47
CA VAL A 38 -10.46 30.23 -18.08
C VAL A 38 -10.35 31.75 -18.00
N ASN A 39 -9.27 32.27 -17.39
CA ASN A 39 -9.04 33.71 -17.28
C ASN A 39 -8.82 34.35 -18.66
N GLU A 40 -8.00 33.74 -19.49
CA GLU A 40 -7.68 34.23 -20.85
C GLU A 40 -8.91 34.19 -21.78
N ALA A 41 -9.74 33.12 -21.67
CA ALA A 41 -10.96 33.03 -22.41
C ALA A 41 -11.92 34.19 -22.13
N GLY A 42 -12.02 34.62 -20.87
CA GLY A 42 -12.84 35.75 -20.45
C GLY A 42 -12.27 37.10 -20.95
N ALA A 43 -10.96 37.23 -21.12
CA ALA A 43 -10.29 38.46 -21.53
C ALA A 43 -10.27 38.64 -23.06
N SER A 44 -10.01 37.58 -23.84
CA SER A 44 -9.60 37.67 -25.24
C SER A 44 -10.38 36.80 -26.22
N TYR A 45 -11.22 35.86 -25.74
CA TYR A 45 -11.87 34.81 -26.56
C TYR A 45 -13.40 34.74 -26.41
N ASP A 46 -14.07 35.82 -26.12
CA ASP A 46 -15.55 35.90 -25.92
C ASP A 46 -16.07 34.80 -24.93
N SER A 47 -15.27 34.54 -23.90
CA SER A 47 -15.52 33.48 -22.90
C SER A 47 -15.59 32.09 -23.50
N MET A 48 -14.99 31.82 -24.64
CA MET A 48 -14.99 30.53 -25.33
C MET A 48 -13.74 29.72 -24.95
N VAL A 49 -13.93 28.45 -24.69
CA VAL A 49 -12.86 27.46 -24.41
C VAL A 49 -13.14 26.18 -25.18
N TRP A 50 -12.12 25.39 -25.41
CA TRP A 50 -12.27 24.01 -25.86
C TRP A 50 -12.11 23.06 -24.68
N LEU A 51 -13.21 22.36 -24.35
CA LEU A 51 -13.22 21.33 -23.32
C LEU A 51 -12.88 19.99 -23.97
N VAL A 52 -11.84 19.36 -23.48
CA VAL A 52 -11.40 18.05 -23.98
C VAL A 52 -11.11 17.11 -22.84
N CYS A 53 -11.58 15.86 -22.95
CA CYS A 53 -11.36 14.84 -21.94
C CYS A 53 -9.99 14.18 -22.13
N GLN A 54 -9.34 13.81 -21.01
CA GLN A 54 -8.13 12.99 -21.03
C GLN A 54 -8.48 11.52 -21.28
N ASN A 55 -7.62 10.83 -22.04
CA ASN A 55 -7.75 9.39 -22.23
C ASN A 55 -7.25 8.58 -21.00
N ASP A 56 -6.30 9.15 -20.22
CA ASP A 56 -5.85 8.61 -18.94
C ASP A 56 -6.06 9.64 -17.83
N ILE A 57 -6.91 9.30 -16.83
CA ILE A 57 -7.26 10.17 -15.69
C ILE A 57 -6.06 10.40 -14.75
N MET A 58 -5.06 9.50 -14.75
CA MET A 58 -3.92 9.57 -13.83
C MET A 58 -2.84 10.56 -14.23
N VAL A 59 -2.91 11.12 -15.44
CA VAL A 59 -1.92 12.10 -15.92
C VAL A 59 -2.23 13.49 -15.38
N ASP A 60 -1.31 14.04 -14.57
CA ASP A 60 -1.49 15.38 -13.99
C ASP A 60 -1.28 16.51 -14.99
N ASN A 61 -0.30 16.40 -15.87
CA ASN A 61 0.02 17.38 -16.92
C ASN A 61 -0.15 16.74 -18.29
N PRO A 62 -1.37 16.70 -18.84
CA PRO A 62 -1.65 16.04 -20.11
C PRO A 62 -0.97 16.77 -21.27
N THR A 63 -0.44 15.99 -22.20
CA THR A 63 0.10 16.41 -23.50
C THR A 63 -0.90 16.06 -24.60
N GLU A 64 -0.63 16.42 -25.85
CA GLU A 64 -1.51 16.10 -27.00
C GLU A 64 -1.87 14.59 -27.08
N LYS A 65 -0.94 13.71 -26.71
CA LYS A 65 -1.14 12.23 -26.75
C LYS A 65 -2.10 11.72 -25.67
N ASP A 66 -2.25 12.50 -24.61
CA ASP A 66 -3.07 12.15 -23.45
C ASP A 66 -4.51 12.70 -23.57
N LEU A 67 -4.83 13.37 -24.68
CA LEU A 67 -6.14 13.97 -24.94
C LEU A 67 -6.87 13.26 -26.07
N TYR A 68 -8.19 13.21 -25.98
CA TYR A 68 -9.01 12.80 -27.11
C TYR A 68 -8.94 13.84 -28.23
N THR A 69 -9.15 13.41 -29.47
CA THR A 69 -9.04 14.29 -30.64
C THR A 69 -10.30 15.13 -30.86
N VAL A 70 -11.42 14.77 -30.27
CA VAL A 70 -12.68 15.48 -30.34
C VAL A 70 -13.10 15.92 -28.94
N GLY A 71 -13.43 17.20 -28.84
CA GLY A 71 -13.95 17.82 -27.64
C GLY A 71 -15.08 18.77 -27.98
N THR A 72 -15.46 19.64 -27.05
CA THR A 72 -16.57 20.59 -27.21
C THR A 72 -16.10 22.02 -27.02
N ILE A 73 -16.37 22.89 -27.99
CA ILE A 73 -16.27 24.33 -27.79
C ILE A 73 -17.39 24.72 -26.83
N ALA A 74 -17.03 25.33 -25.71
CA ALA A 74 -17.97 25.70 -24.68
C ALA A 74 -17.81 27.16 -24.29
N LYS A 75 -18.91 27.80 -23.87
CA LYS A 75 -18.93 29.16 -23.34
C LYS A 75 -18.94 29.14 -21.82
N ILE A 76 -18.11 29.97 -21.20
CA ILE A 76 -18.09 30.18 -19.76
C ILE A 76 -19.30 31.01 -19.35
N LYS A 77 -20.16 30.45 -18.49
CA LYS A 77 -21.40 31.07 -18.00
C LYS A 77 -21.21 31.73 -16.63
N VAL A 78 -20.61 31.02 -15.70
CA VAL A 78 -20.38 31.49 -14.32
C VAL A 78 -19.02 31.04 -13.84
N VAL A 79 -18.26 31.94 -13.21
CA VAL A 79 -16.97 31.63 -12.56
C VAL A 79 -17.08 31.99 -11.07
N ARG A 80 -16.81 31.04 -10.20
CA ARG A 80 -16.72 31.26 -8.75
C ARG A 80 -15.31 30.89 -8.30
N LYS A 81 -14.53 31.87 -7.87
CA LYS A 81 -13.16 31.67 -7.37
C LYS A 81 -13.22 31.18 -5.92
N LYS A 82 -12.40 30.18 -5.60
CA LYS A 82 -12.11 29.68 -4.26
C LYS A 82 -10.58 29.60 -4.07
N GLU A 83 -10.13 29.43 -2.84
CA GLU A 83 -8.70 29.22 -2.58
C GLU A 83 -8.22 27.93 -3.26
N GLY A 84 -7.27 28.09 -4.22
CA GLY A 84 -6.63 26.98 -4.93
C GLY A 84 -7.37 26.43 -6.16
N PHE A 85 -8.65 26.77 -6.41
CA PHE A 85 -9.41 26.30 -7.59
C PHE A 85 -10.55 27.24 -7.98
N MET A 86 -11.09 27.04 -9.18
CA MET A 86 -12.27 27.75 -9.65
C MET A 86 -13.40 26.75 -9.92
N ARG A 87 -14.63 27.07 -9.48
CA ARG A 87 -15.85 26.42 -9.97
C ARG A 87 -16.36 27.17 -11.16
N VAL A 88 -16.39 26.53 -12.32
CA VAL A 88 -16.78 27.14 -13.57
C VAL A 88 -17.95 26.38 -14.17
N THR A 89 -19.01 27.07 -14.50
CA THR A 89 -20.12 26.51 -15.28
C THR A 89 -19.88 26.81 -16.74
N PHE A 90 -19.77 25.74 -17.53
CA PHE A 90 -19.61 25.82 -18.98
C PHE A 90 -20.90 25.40 -19.67
N THR A 91 -21.26 26.07 -20.74
CA THR A 91 -22.32 25.65 -21.65
C THR A 91 -21.68 25.10 -22.92
N GLY A 92 -21.86 23.82 -23.23
CA GLY A 92 -21.39 23.22 -24.48
C GLY A 92 -22.07 23.87 -25.69
N MET A 93 -21.29 24.27 -26.67
CA MET A 93 -21.83 24.97 -27.87
C MET A 93 -21.78 24.06 -29.10
N ARG A 94 -20.63 23.51 -29.44
CA ARG A 94 -20.44 22.70 -30.65
C ARG A 94 -19.33 21.69 -30.44
N ARG A 95 -19.47 20.53 -31.08
CA ARG A 95 -18.36 19.57 -31.22
C ARG A 95 -17.24 20.18 -32.03
N ALA A 96 -16.00 19.89 -31.68
CA ALA A 96 -14.85 20.33 -32.47
C ALA A 96 -13.72 19.32 -32.41
N LYS A 97 -13.08 19.11 -33.57
CA LYS A 97 -11.92 18.23 -33.71
C LYS A 97 -10.63 19.03 -33.62
N LEU A 98 -9.65 18.51 -32.92
CA LEU A 98 -8.33 19.09 -32.82
C LEU A 98 -7.65 19.11 -34.19
N ALA A 99 -7.20 20.29 -34.64
CA ALA A 99 -6.34 20.45 -35.79
C ALA A 99 -4.88 20.59 -35.36
N LYS A 100 -4.60 21.40 -34.34
CA LYS A 100 -3.26 21.64 -33.80
C LYS A 100 -3.32 22.10 -32.37
N LEU A 101 -2.48 21.51 -31.49
CA LEU A 101 -2.32 21.93 -30.11
C LEU A 101 -1.05 22.78 -29.97
N PHE A 102 -1.15 23.85 -29.20
CA PHE A 102 -0.03 24.69 -28.80
C PHE A 102 0.10 24.67 -27.30
N ASP A 103 1.10 24.00 -26.79
CA ASP A 103 1.38 23.90 -25.37
C ASP A 103 2.49 24.84 -24.95
N SER A 104 2.19 25.82 -24.08
CA SER A 104 3.14 26.70 -23.44
C SER A 104 3.25 26.37 -21.94
N LYS A 105 4.24 26.97 -21.26
CA LYS A 105 4.42 26.79 -19.81
C LYS A 105 3.21 27.28 -19.01
N GLU A 106 2.50 28.27 -19.46
CA GLU A 106 1.44 28.95 -18.72
C GLU A 106 0.04 28.57 -19.19
N LEU A 107 -0.14 28.16 -20.46
CA LEU A 107 -1.46 28.00 -21.07
C LEU A 107 -1.39 27.08 -22.29
N MET A 108 -2.45 26.35 -22.56
CA MET A 108 -2.67 25.57 -23.79
C MET A 108 -3.70 26.26 -24.70
N TYR A 109 -3.40 26.33 -26.01
CA TYR A 109 -4.32 26.75 -27.05
C TYR A 109 -4.52 25.62 -28.04
N ALA A 110 -5.72 25.51 -28.60
CA ALA A 110 -5.99 24.60 -29.69
C ALA A 110 -6.59 25.36 -30.90
N ASP A 111 -6.09 25.05 -32.06
CA ASP A 111 -6.80 25.31 -33.29
C ASP A 111 -7.74 24.13 -33.54
N VAL A 112 -9.04 24.39 -33.49
CA VAL A 112 -10.06 23.34 -33.59
C VAL A 112 -10.96 23.59 -34.80
N ILE A 113 -11.42 22.50 -35.41
CA ILE A 113 -12.35 22.50 -36.53
C ILE A 113 -13.72 22.18 -35.96
N PRO A 114 -14.68 23.11 -35.97
CA PRO A 114 -16.06 22.83 -35.61
C PRO A 114 -16.65 21.73 -36.46
N LEU A 115 -17.24 20.74 -35.82
CA LEU A 115 -17.96 19.64 -36.49
C LEU A 115 -19.46 19.98 -36.56
N THR A 116 -20.05 19.67 -37.68
CA THR A 116 -21.51 19.77 -37.88
C THR A 116 -22.10 18.38 -37.90
N ASP A 117 -23.24 18.21 -37.26
CA ASP A 117 -23.96 16.96 -37.33
C ASP A 117 -24.43 16.67 -38.75
N SER A 118 -24.32 15.42 -39.14
CA SER A 118 -24.84 14.90 -40.41
C SER A 118 -26.04 14.01 -40.14
N TYR A 119 -27.00 14.02 -41.05
CA TYR A 119 -28.24 13.30 -40.89
C TYR A 119 -28.30 12.16 -41.93
N GLY A 120 -28.78 11.01 -41.50
CA GLY A 120 -29.03 9.87 -42.36
C GLY A 120 -30.42 9.87 -42.96
N ASP A 121 -31.00 8.67 -43.23
CA ASP A 121 -32.38 8.54 -43.66
C ASP A 121 -33.35 8.87 -42.51
N LYS A 122 -34.31 9.74 -42.78
CA LYS A 122 -35.31 10.14 -41.81
C LYS A 122 -36.21 9.00 -41.32
N SER A 123 -36.47 8.01 -42.18
CA SER A 123 -37.27 6.83 -41.81
C SER A 123 -36.50 5.96 -40.81
N GLU A 124 -35.20 5.82 -41.00
CA GLU A 124 -34.30 5.12 -40.10
C GLU A 124 -34.16 5.88 -38.79
N GLU A 125 -33.97 7.21 -38.84
CA GLU A 125 -33.92 8.09 -37.65
C GLU A 125 -35.15 7.90 -36.76
N TYR A 126 -36.36 7.94 -37.35
CA TYR A 126 -37.62 7.75 -36.63
C TYR A 126 -37.69 6.36 -35.98
N ALA A 127 -37.28 5.31 -36.70
CA ALA A 127 -37.25 3.94 -36.18
C ALA A 127 -36.27 3.78 -35.00
N LEU A 128 -35.08 4.42 -35.09
CA LEU A 128 -34.08 4.39 -34.04
C LEU A 128 -34.53 5.17 -32.80
N VAL A 129 -35.11 6.37 -32.97
CA VAL A 129 -35.68 7.14 -31.85
C VAL A 129 -36.75 6.32 -31.12
N LYS A 130 -37.68 5.71 -31.86
CA LYS A 130 -38.71 4.85 -31.29
C LYS A 130 -38.10 3.67 -30.53
N LYS A 131 -37.08 3.01 -31.11
CA LYS A 131 -36.40 1.88 -30.47
C LYS A 131 -35.67 2.29 -29.16
N VAL A 132 -35.10 3.50 -29.11
CA VAL A 132 -34.49 4.05 -27.88
C VAL A 132 -35.57 4.28 -26.82
N VAL A 133 -36.73 4.88 -27.20
CA VAL A 133 -37.84 5.15 -26.28
C VAL A 133 -38.43 3.85 -25.74
N ASP A 134 -38.74 2.88 -26.62
CA ASP A 134 -39.30 1.57 -26.24
C ASP A 134 -38.35 0.85 -25.22
N LYS A 135 -37.02 0.95 -25.42
CA LYS A 135 -36.08 0.36 -24.52
C LYS A 135 -36.00 1.08 -23.17
N LEU A 136 -36.16 2.41 -23.15
CA LEU A 136 -36.23 3.16 -21.89
C LEU A 136 -37.50 2.81 -21.10
N GLU A 137 -38.67 2.69 -21.77
CA GLU A 137 -39.90 2.28 -21.10
C GLU A 137 -39.84 0.87 -20.50
N GLY A 138 -39.02 -0.01 -21.08
CA GLY A 138 -38.71 -1.34 -20.54
C GLY A 138 -37.79 -1.37 -19.34
N MET A 139 -37.13 -0.27 -19.00
CA MET A 139 -36.24 -0.17 -17.84
C MET A 139 -37.03 0.20 -16.58
N THR A 140 -36.99 -0.67 -15.57
CA THR A 140 -37.76 -0.54 -14.31
C THR A 140 -37.34 0.66 -13.43
N GLN A 141 -36.28 1.37 -13.74
CA GLN A 141 -35.74 2.48 -12.92
C GLN A 141 -35.18 3.64 -13.77
N VAL A 142 -35.93 4.12 -14.76
CA VAL A 142 -35.49 5.27 -15.59
C VAL A 142 -35.16 6.50 -14.75
N ALA A 143 -35.92 6.75 -13.67
CA ALA A 143 -35.67 7.86 -12.75
C ALA A 143 -34.36 7.75 -11.95
N ALA A 144 -33.70 6.57 -11.87
CA ALA A 144 -32.42 6.39 -11.25
C ALA A 144 -31.25 6.68 -12.20
N VAL A 145 -31.49 6.71 -13.51
CA VAL A 145 -30.46 6.83 -14.57
C VAL A 145 -30.42 8.22 -15.18
N PHE A 146 -31.50 8.97 -15.10
CA PHE A 146 -31.64 10.35 -15.60
C PHE A 146 -32.13 11.32 -14.52
N PRO A 147 -31.72 12.59 -14.53
CA PRO A 147 -32.34 13.63 -13.72
C PRO A 147 -33.85 13.78 -14.04
N PRO A 148 -34.71 14.10 -13.04
CA PRO A 148 -36.14 14.21 -13.23
C PRO A 148 -36.59 15.16 -14.37
N GLU A 149 -35.85 16.24 -14.55
CA GLU A 149 -36.08 17.24 -15.59
C GLU A 149 -35.87 16.67 -17.00
N VAL A 150 -34.85 15.79 -17.14
CA VAL A 150 -34.57 15.12 -18.43
C VAL A 150 -35.60 14.04 -18.71
N VAL A 151 -36.07 13.31 -17.70
CA VAL A 151 -37.16 12.33 -17.86
C VAL A 151 -38.42 12.98 -18.37
N GLN A 152 -38.75 14.16 -17.84
CA GLN A 152 -39.92 14.95 -18.29
C GLN A 152 -39.77 15.43 -19.75
N GLN A 153 -38.56 15.87 -20.14
CA GLN A 153 -38.29 16.24 -21.53
C GLN A 153 -38.39 15.07 -22.50
N LEU A 154 -37.84 13.91 -22.10
CA LEU A 154 -37.92 12.67 -22.90
C LEU A 154 -39.35 12.22 -23.12
N SER A 155 -40.26 12.37 -22.14
CA SER A 155 -41.67 12.02 -22.24
C SER A 155 -42.49 12.98 -23.13
N LEU A 156 -42.02 14.23 -23.28
CA LEU A 156 -42.67 15.23 -24.17
C LEU A 156 -42.23 15.11 -25.63
N GLY A 157 -41.25 14.27 -25.94
CA GLY A 157 -40.67 14.08 -27.27
C GLY A 157 -39.50 15.03 -27.53
N VAL A 158 -38.34 14.45 -27.84
CA VAL A 158 -37.11 15.17 -28.14
C VAL A 158 -36.68 14.87 -29.57
N ASN A 159 -36.03 15.82 -30.25
CA ASN A 159 -35.50 15.54 -31.58
C ASN A 159 -34.29 14.57 -31.47
N ALA A 160 -34.02 13.86 -32.56
CA ALA A 160 -32.99 12.82 -32.60
C ALA A 160 -31.57 13.30 -32.20
N GLU A 161 -31.19 14.51 -32.61
CA GLU A 161 -29.91 15.16 -32.30
C GLU A 161 -29.80 15.41 -30.79
N SER A 162 -30.79 16.06 -30.20
CA SER A 162 -30.84 16.36 -28.77
C SER A 162 -30.95 15.11 -27.92
N LEU A 163 -31.63 14.07 -28.38
CA LEU A 163 -31.74 12.79 -27.69
C LEU A 163 -30.37 12.16 -27.52
N GLY A 164 -29.55 12.12 -28.58
CA GLY A 164 -28.19 11.58 -28.51
C GLY A 164 -27.30 12.32 -27.51
N ASP A 165 -27.41 13.64 -27.45
CA ASP A 165 -26.60 14.47 -26.54
C ASP A 165 -27.08 14.38 -25.08
N GLN A 166 -28.40 14.27 -24.85
CA GLN A 166 -28.92 14.02 -23.49
C GLN A 166 -28.49 12.69 -22.93
N PHE A 167 -28.46 11.62 -23.73
CA PHE A 167 -27.92 10.33 -23.30
C PHE A 167 -26.42 10.44 -22.95
N GLY A 168 -25.63 11.03 -23.82
CA GLY A 168 -24.22 11.21 -23.59
C GLY A 168 -23.91 12.01 -22.31
N GLN A 169 -24.72 13.06 -22.04
CA GLN A 169 -24.52 13.92 -20.90
C GLN A 169 -25.00 13.32 -19.57
N TYR A 170 -26.19 12.74 -19.54
CA TYR A 170 -26.91 12.43 -18.30
C TYR A 170 -27.07 10.95 -17.99
N PHE A 171 -26.94 10.04 -18.97
CA PHE A 171 -27.14 8.62 -18.70
C PHE A 171 -26.02 8.05 -17.82
N SER A 172 -26.32 7.74 -16.54
CA SER A 172 -25.34 7.42 -15.52
C SER A 172 -24.58 6.10 -15.76
N LEU A 173 -25.15 5.18 -16.53
CA LEU A 173 -24.57 3.87 -16.81
C LEU A 173 -23.53 3.88 -17.95
N PHE A 174 -23.36 5.00 -18.66
CA PHE A 174 -22.31 5.10 -19.67
C PHE A 174 -20.97 5.44 -19.05
N ASP A 175 -19.95 4.64 -19.38
CA ASP A 175 -18.56 4.94 -19.03
C ASP A 175 -18.00 6.10 -19.88
N GLN A 176 -16.81 6.56 -19.51
CA GLN A 176 -16.13 7.65 -20.19
C GLN A 176 -15.89 7.34 -21.68
N ALA A 177 -15.51 6.11 -22.00
CA ALA A 177 -15.20 5.71 -23.36
C ALA A 177 -16.44 5.73 -24.26
N THR A 178 -17.58 5.25 -23.77
CA THR A 178 -18.87 5.29 -24.46
C THR A 178 -19.33 6.74 -24.68
N ARG A 179 -19.24 7.61 -23.67
CA ARG A 179 -19.55 9.03 -23.81
C ARG A 179 -18.68 9.72 -24.84
N GLN A 180 -17.40 9.42 -24.86
CA GLN A 180 -16.47 9.99 -25.84
C GLN A 180 -16.80 9.52 -27.27
N ARG A 181 -17.10 8.24 -27.46
CA ARG A 181 -17.56 7.71 -28.77
C ARG A 181 -18.84 8.41 -29.27
N LEU A 182 -19.81 8.66 -28.37
CA LEU A 182 -21.02 9.41 -28.71
C LEU A 182 -20.69 10.86 -29.10
N LEU A 183 -19.72 11.52 -28.44
CA LEU A 183 -19.30 12.87 -28.81
C LEU A 183 -18.60 12.88 -30.18
N GLU A 184 -17.79 11.88 -30.50
CA GLU A 184 -17.04 11.77 -31.75
C GLU A 184 -17.93 11.44 -32.95
N THR A 185 -19.09 10.78 -32.71
CA THR A 185 -20.00 10.38 -33.77
C THR A 185 -20.84 11.56 -34.20
N THR A 186 -20.57 12.09 -35.40
CA THR A 186 -21.28 13.26 -35.96
C THR A 186 -22.54 12.88 -36.71
N ASN A 187 -22.67 11.63 -37.21
CA ASN A 187 -23.91 11.17 -37.83
C ASN A 187 -24.95 10.85 -36.74
N VAL A 188 -26.13 11.47 -36.86
CA VAL A 188 -27.23 11.33 -35.86
C VAL A 188 -27.73 9.89 -35.78
N ASN A 189 -27.90 9.22 -36.93
CA ASN A 189 -28.41 7.83 -36.96
C ASN A 189 -27.39 6.88 -36.33
N ASP A 190 -26.10 7.02 -36.63
CA ASP A 190 -25.02 6.21 -36.06
C ASP A 190 -24.95 6.44 -34.56
N ARG A 191 -25.15 7.68 -34.09
CA ARG A 191 -25.17 8.03 -32.65
C ARG A 191 -26.33 7.35 -31.92
N LEU A 192 -27.51 7.36 -32.51
CA LEU A 192 -28.69 6.64 -31.98
C LEU A 192 -28.48 5.12 -32.00
N MET A 193 -27.84 4.58 -33.04
CA MET A 193 -27.50 3.16 -33.12
C MET A 193 -26.56 2.74 -32.00
N LEU A 194 -25.53 3.54 -31.71
CA LEU A 194 -24.64 3.32 -30.58
C LEU A 194 -25.36 3.30 -29.23
N ILE A 195 -26.34 4.19 -29.05
CA ILE A 195 -27.19 4.22 -27.85
C ILE A 195 -28.00 2.92 -27.75
N VAL A 196 -28.62 2.49 -28.84
CA VAL A 196 -29.39 1.23 -28.87
C VAL A 196 -28.52 0.03 -28.52
N GLU A 197 -27.30 -0.06 -29.10
CA GLU A 197 -26.34 -1.13 -28.81
C GLU A 197 -25.95 -1.16 -27.32
N GLU A 198 -25.63 -0.01 -26.74
CA GLU A 198 -25.26 0.08 -25.33
C GLU A 198 -26.45 -0.20 -24.39
N LEU A 199 -27.66 0.23 -24.72
CA LEU A 199 -28.88 -0.14 -23.99
C LEU A 199 -29.14 -1.65 -24.05
N GLU A 200 -28.95 -2.29 -25.21
CA GLU A 200 -29.07 -3.74 -25.35
C GLU A 200 -28.04 -4.50 -24.54
N LYS A 201 -26.86 -3.96 -24.43
CA LYS A 201 -25.78 -4.52 -23.57
C LYS A 201 -26.16 -4.40 -22.10
N GLN A 202 -26.62 -3.24 -21.65
CA GLN A 202 -27.11 -3.01 -20.30
C GLN A 202 -28.29 -3.91 -19.93
N GLN A 203 -29.22 -4.09 -20.83
CA GLN A 203 -30.35 -4.99 -20.64
C GLN A 203 -29.88 -6.44 -20.47
N ARG A 204 -28.93 -6.92 -21.28
CA ARG A 204 -28.32 -8.26 -21.14
C ARG A 204 -27.62 -8.42 -19.82
N TYR A 205 -26.90 -7.40 -19.32
CA TYR A 205 -26.28 -7.45 -17.98
C TYR A 205 -27.33 -7.55 -16.88
N SER A 206 -28.41 -6.78 -16.96
CA SER A 206 -29.54 -6.84 -16.01
C SER A 206 -30.24 -8.20 -16.01
N GLU A 207 -30.45 -8.78 -17.19
CA GLU A 207 -31.03 -10.13 -17.35
C GLU A 207 -30.12 -11.21 -16.76
N LEU A 208 -28.80 -11.10 -16.98
CA LEU A 208 -27.80 -12.01 -16.37
C LEU A 208 -27.74 -11.84 -14.86
N GLU A 209 -27.83 -10.62 -14.35
CA GLU A 209 -27.88 -10.33 -12.93
C GLU A 209 -29.15 -10.90 -12.29
N THR A 210 -30.30 -10.81 -12.99
CA THR A 210 -31.55 -11.42 -12.56
C THR A 210 -31.41 -12.95 -12.52
N VAL A 211 -30.86 -13.56 -13.57
CA VAL A 211 -30.59 -15.02 -13.62
C VAL A 211 -29.63 -15.48 -12.53
N ILE A 212 -28.59 -14.68 -12.25
CA ILE A 212 -27.67 -14.96 -11.14
C ILE A 212 -28.39 -14.81 -9.79
N ASN A 213 -29.18 -13.74 -9.62
CA ASN A 213 -29.96 -13.52 -8.41
C ASN A 213 -31.05 -14.58 -8.23
N ASP A 214 -31.69 -15.06 -9.31
CA ASP A 214 -32.63 -16.15 -9.26
C ASP A 214 -31.95 -17.48 -8.93
N ARG A 215 -30.74 -17.76 -9.46
CA ARG A 215 -29.93 -18.91 -9.03
C ARG A 215 -29.44 -18.80 -7.58
N VAL A 216 -29.14 -17.58 -7.12
CA VAL A 216 -28.83 -17.31 -5.71
C VAL A 216 -30.09 -17.46 -4.86
N LYS A 217 -31.24 -16.98 -5.34
CA LYS A 217 -32.55 -17.21 -4.69
C LYS A 217 -32.94 -18.69 -4.68
N GLU A 218 -32.74 -19.44 -5.78
CA GLU A 218 -32.98 -20.90 -5.79
C GLU A 218 -32.06 -21.63 -4.78
N ARG A 219 -30.81 -21.20 -4.60
CA ARG A 219 -29.93 -21.73 -3.54
C ARG A 219 -30.34 -21.23 -2.15
N ILE A 220 -30.91 -20.04 -2.04
CA ILE A 220 -31.50 -19.52 -0.80
C ILE A 220 -32.88 -20.15 -0.57
N ASP A 221 -33.68 -20.44 -1.63
CA ASP A 221 -34.95 -21.15 -1.54
C ASP A 221 -34.79 -22.62 -1.16
N ASP A 222 -33.70 -23.29 -1.53
CA ASP A 222 -33.37 -24.61 -0.95
C ASP A 222 -33.05 -24.50 0.56
N GLY A 223 -32.38 -23.44 0.99
CA GLY A 223 -32.23 -23.06 2.39
C GLY A 223 -33.54 -22.58 3.04
N GLN A 224 -34.38 -21.82 2.29
CA GLN A 224 -35.70 -21.39 2.75
C GLN A 224 -36.74 -22.51 2.69
N LYS A 225 -36.58 -23.48 1.79
CA LYS A 225 -37.41 -24.69 1.77
C LYS A 225 -37.12 -25.59 2.97
N GLU A 226 -35.84 -25.67 3.37
CA GLU A 226 -35.47 -26.28 4.63
C GLU A 226 -35.96 -25.46 5.83
N TYR A 227 -35.88 -24.12 5.75
CA TYR A 227 -36.43 -23.18 6.72
C TYR A 227 -37.98 -23.23 6.71
N TYR A 228 -38.62 -23.22 5.52
CA TYR A 228 -40.10 -23.33 5.39
C TYR A 228 -40.59 -24.70 5.84
N LEU A 229 -39.86 -25.77 5.56
CA LEU A 229 -40.17 -27.11 6.11
C LEU A 229 -39.92 -27.15 7.62
N ARG A 230 -38.94 -26.44 8.13
CA ARG A 230 -38.73 -26.24 9.58
C ARG A 230 -39.84 -25.37 10.19
N GLU A 231 -40.25 -24.26 9.52
CA GLU A 231 -41.36 -23.42 9.95
C GLU A 231 -42.70 -24.16 9.86
N LYS A 232 -42.89 -24.98 8.84
CA LYS A 232 -44.08 -25.84 8.72
C LYS A 232 -44.11 -26.95 9.72
N LEU A 233 -42.93 -27.54 10.04
CA LEU A 233 -42.74 -28.44 11.17
C LEU A 233 -42.97 -27.72 12.51
N LYS A 234 -42.62 -26.44 12.60
CA LYS A 234 -42.83 -25.60 13.79
C LYS A 234 -44.32 -25.22 13.91
N ALA A 235 -45.01 -24.82 12.82
CA ALA A 235 -46.42 -24.59 12.85
C ALA A 235 -47.25 -25.83 13.15
N ILE A 236 -46.82 -27.00 12.65
CA ILE A 236 -47.43 -28.30 12.99
C ILE A 236 -47.15 -28.67 14.45
N LYS A 237 -45.96 -28.35 14.97
CA LYS A 237 -45.62 -28.52 16.39
C LYS A 237 -46.34 -27.50 17.28
N GLU A 238 -46.57 -26.26 16.82
CA GLU A 238 -47.38 -25.24 17.51
C GLU A 238 -48.85 -25.64 17.60
N GLU A 239 -49.42 -26.23 16.52
CA GLU A 239 -50.81 -26.78 16.53
C GLU A 239 -50.91 -28.07 17.36
N LEU A 240 -49.81 -28.82 17.52
CA LEU A 240 -49.70 -29.98 18.39
C LEU A 240 -49.39 -29.64 19.86
N GLY A 241 -49.28 -28.32 20.20
CA GLY A 241 -49.02 -27.84 21.56
C GLY A 241 -47.54 -27.76 21.93
N ASP A 242 -46.64 -27.79 20.96
CA ASP A 242 -45.20 -27.71 21.15
C ASP A 242 -44.71 -26.26 20.94
N VAL A 243 -44.98 -25.39 21.91
CA VAL A 243 -44.51 -23.97 21.96
C VAL A 243 -43.03 -23.99 22.42
N SER A 244 -42.11 -24.61 21.63
CA SER A 244 -40.81 -24.95 22.25
C SER A 244 -39.57 -24.22 21.70
N ASN A 245 -39.59 -23.49 20.61
CA ASN A 245 -38.29 -22.96 20.04
C ASN A 245 -37.79 -21.68 20.70
N MET A 246 -38.63 -20.71 21.05
CA MET A 246 -38.19 -19.52 21.77
C MET A 246 -38.05 -19.78 23.28
N THR A 247 -38.94 -20.59 23.83
CA THR A 247 -38.83 -21.08 25.21
C THR A 247 -37.64 -22.00 25.43
N ASP A 248 -37.26 -22.80 24.44
CA ASP A 248 -36.07 -23.66 24.49
C ASP A 248 -34.79 -22.82 24.35
N ASP A 249 -34.73 -21.83 23.43
CA ASP A 249 -33.59 -20.91 23.27
C ASP A 249 -33.40 -20.07 24.54
N VAL A 250 -34.48 -19.53 25.12
CA VAL A 250 -34.44 -18.79 26.37
C VAL A 250 -34.01 -19.66 27.52
N ALA A 251 -34.50 -20.90 27.58
CA ALA A 251 -34.12 -21.86 28.62
C ALA A 251 -32.63 -22.23 28.51
N GLU A 252 -32.13 -22.46 27.29
CA GLU A 252 -30.73 -22.77 27.03
C GLU A 252 -29.81 -21.57 27.41
N LEU A 253 -30.21 -20.33 27.03
CA LEU A 253 -29.45 -19.14 27.42
C LEU A 253 -29.45 -18.93 28.93
N ARG A 254 -30.59 -19.15 29.61
CA ARG A 254 -30.70 -19.06 31.07
C ARG A 254 -29.81 -20.07 31.75
N GLU A 255 -29.83 -21.32 31.27
CA GLU A 255 -28.97 -22.39 31.77
C GLU A 255 -27.48 -22.05 31.57
N LYS A 256 -27.09 -21.53 30.40
CA LYS A 256 -25.73 -21.07 30.13
C LYS A 256 -25.29 -19.97 31.09
N ILE A 257 -26.14 -18.98 31.35
CA ILE A 257 -25.85 -17.85 32.26
C ILE A 257 -25.61 -18.33 33.68
N GLU A 258 -26.43 -19.29 34.16
CA GLU A 258 -26.37 -19.75 35.57
C GLU A 258 -25.26 -20.78 35.79
N LYS A 259 -25.06 -21.74 34.87
CA LYS A 259 -24.08 -22.82 35.02
C LYS A 259 -22.64 -22.39 34.85
N ASN A 260 -22.39 -21.41 33.99
CA ASN A 260 -21.03 -20.97 33.68
C ASN A 260 -20.53 -19.93 34.71
N PRO A 261 -19.23 -19.91 35.01
CA PRO A 261 -18.63 -18.99 35.98
C PRO A 261 -18.36 -17.60 35.39
N TYR A 262 -19.37 -17.00 34.76
CA TYR A 262 -19.26 -15.59 34.31
C TYR A 262 -19.08 -14.66 35.53
N PRO A 263 -18.36 -13.50 35.34
CA PRO A 263 -18.33 -12.44 36.34
C PRO A 263 -19.75 -11.94 36.68
N GLU A 264 -19.98 -11.49 37.93
CA GLU A 264 -21.33 -11.17 38.38
C GLU A 264 -21.99 -10.04 37.60
N HIS A 265 -21.20 -9.00 37.21
CA HIS A 265 -21.69 -7.92 36.36
C HIS A 265 -22.17 -8.43 34.98
N VAL A 266 -21.45 -9.39 34.38
CA VAL A 266 -21.84 -10.03 33.11
C VAL A 266 -23.12 -10.83 33.25
N LYS A 267 -23.24 -11.61 34.33
CA LYS A 267 -24.47 -12.37 34.65
C LYS A 267 -25.67 -11.45 34.80
N GLN A 268 -25.49 -10.36 35.54
CA GLN A 268 -26.54 -9.36 35.74
C GLN A 268 -26.98 -8.75 34.40
N LYS A 269 -26.04 -8.29 33.60
CA LYS A 269 -26.32 -7.72 32.27
C LYS A 269 -26.98 -8.74 31.33
N ALA A 270 -26.49 -9.98 31.32
CA ALA A 270 -27.08 -11.05 30.52
C ALA A 270 -28.53 -11.35 30.93
N ARG A 271 -28.82 -11.40 32.28
CA ARG A 271 -30.19 -11.59 32.79
C ARG A 271 -31.11 -10.42 32.40
N GLU A 272 -30.64 -9.19 32.46
CA GLU A 272 -31.41 -8.01 32.06
C GLU A 272 -31.75 -8.05 30.56
N GLU A 273 -30.77 -8.37 29.74
CA GLU A 273 -30.97 -8.44 28.29
C GLU A 273 -31.81 -9.63 27.88
N LEU A 274 -31.68 -10.79 28.57
CA LEU A 274 -32.52 -11.97 28.37
C LEU A 274 -34.01 -11.67 28.70
N ARG A 275 -34.27 -10.90 29.77
CA ARG A 275 -35.65 -10.45 30.10
C ARG A 275 -36.21 -9.53 28.99
N LYS A 276 -35.40 -8.65 28.42
CA LYS A 276 -35.83 -7.82 27.28
C LYS A 276 -36.13 -8.71 26.09
N TYR A 277 -35.26 -9.65 25.76
CA TYR A 277 -35.43 -10.58 24.65
C TYR A 277 -36.74 -11.39 24.79
N GLU A 278 -37.06 -11.87 26.02
CA GLU A 278 -38.31 -12.58 26.33
C GLU A 278 -39.59 -11.73 26.09
N MET A 279 -39.48 -10.39 26.26
CA MET A 279 -40.62 -9.47 26.11
C MET A 279 -40.82 -9.00 24.64
N LEU A 280 -39.81 -9.16 23.78
CA LEU A 280 -39.88 -8.70 22.39
C LEU A 280 -40.63 -9.68 21.51
N PRO A 281 -41.40 -9.19 20.49
CA PRO A 281 -42.07 -10.07 19.55
C PRO A 281 -41.08 -10.93 18.78
N PRO A 282 -41.33 -12.26 18.63
CA PRO A 282 -40.47 -13.13 17.86
C PRO A 282 -40.31 -12.65 16.41
N GLY A 283 -39.04 -12.64 15.92
CA GLY A 283 -38.72 -12.20 14.56
C GLY A 283 -38.66 -10.68 14.36
N SER A 284 -38.80 -9.86 15.43
CA SER A 284 -38.58 -8.43 15.34
C SER A 284 -37.08 -8.10 15.18
N GLY A 285 -36.78 -6.95 14.54
CA GLY A 285 -35.40 -6.47 14.42
C GLY A 285 -34.74 -6.26 15.79
N GLU A 286 -35.48 -5.79 16.78
CA GLU A 286 -34.99 -5.58 18.16
C GLU A 286 -34.68 -6.91 18.84
N ALA A 287 -35.50 -7.94 18.68
CA ALA A 287 -35.22 -9.28 19.21
C ALA A 287 -33.94 -9.86 18.63
N SER A 288 -33.70 -9.67 17.32
CA SER A 288 -32.46 -10.07 16.66
C SER A 288 -31.23 -9.33 17.21
N VAL A 289 -31.33 -8.02 17.50
CA VAL A 289 -30.26 -7.23 18.10
C VAL A 289 -29.95 -7.72 19.52
N SER A 290 -30.97 -7.92 20.37
CA SER A 290 -30.80 -8.46 21.72
C SER A 290 -30.22 -9.87 21.72
N ARG A 291 -30.66 -10.72 20.80
CA ARG A 291 -30.13 -12.11 20.67
C ARG A 291 -28.66 -12.09 20.24
N ASN A 292 -28.31 -11.28 19.26
CA ASN A 292 -26.92 -11.12 18.82
C ASN A 292 -26.03 -10.56 19.94
N TYR A 293 -26.52 -9.61 20.73
CA TYR A 293 -25.78 -9.10 21.89
C TYR A 293 -25.53 -10.19 22.94
N LEU A 294 -26.55 -10.98 23.29
CA LEU A 294 -26.40 -12.11 24.20
C LEU A 294 -25.40 -13.14 23.67
N ASP A 295 -25.44 -13.42 22.36
CA ASP A 295 -24.46 -14.30 21.72
C ASP A 295 -23.03 -13.83 21.86
N TRP A 296 -22.79 -12.51 21.67
CA TRP A 296 -21.48 -11.93 21.89
C TRP A 296 -21.07 -11.99 23.34
N LEU A 297 -21.93 -11.53 24.25
CA LEU A 297 -21.65 -11.44 25.69
C LEU A 297 -21.35 -12.83 26.30
N LEU A 298 -22.04 -13.88 25.86
CA LEU A 298 -21.90 -15.24 26.39
C LEU A 298 -20.83 -16.08 25.66
N THR A 299 -20.34 -15.67 24.50
CA THR A 299 -19.33 -16.43 23.74
C THR A 299 -17.92 -15.87 23.86
N VAL A 300 -17.76 -14.61 24.27
CA VAL A 300 -16.45 -14.06 24.59
C VAL A 300 -15.90 -14.78 25.83
N PRO A 301 -14.61 -15.16 25.89
CA PRO A 301 -14.04 -15.85 27.04
C PRO A 301 -13.97 -14.91 28.26
N TRP A 302 -14.51 -15.34 29.39
CA TRP A 302 -14.50 -14.56 30.64
C TRP A 302 -13.69 -15.24 31.75
N TRP A 303 -13.45 -16.55 31.67
CA TRP A 303 -12.72 -17.34 32.67
C TRP A 303 -11.80 -18.40 32.06
N GLN A 304 -11.99 -18.71 30.79
CA GLN A 304 -11.23 -19.77 30.12
C GLN A 304 -9.78 -19.32 29.96
N THR A 305 -8.85 -20.12 30.46
CA THR A 305 -7.40 -19.88 30.34
C THR A 305 -6.69 -21.14 29.88
N THR A 306 -5.58 -20.99 29.17
CA THR A 306 -4.60 -22.07 28.93
C THR A 306 -3.56 -22.05 30.04
N GLU A 307 -2.98 -23.20 30.37
CA GLU A 307 -1.84 -23.31 31.26
C GLU A 307 -0.56 -22.92 30.50
N ASP A 308 0.24 -22.01 31.04
CA ASP A 308 1.51 -21.59 30.43
C ASP A 308 2.58 -22.65 30.65
N ILE A 309 3.41 -22.89 29.63
CA ILE A 309 4.64 -23.66 29.81
C ILE A 309 5.66 -22.78 30.52
N GLU A 310 6.05 -23.13 31.75
CA GLU A 310 6.98 -22.38 32.58
C GLU A 310 8.45 -22.75 32.33
N ASP A 311 8.73 -23.82 31.56
CA ASP A 311 10.10 -24.23 31.24
C ASP A 311 10.74 -23.34 30.18
N LEU A 312 11.53 -22.37 30.60
CA LEU A 312 12.28 -21.47 29.74
C LEU A 312 13.21 -22.21 28.75
N LYS A 313 13.71 -23.41 29.11
CA LYS A 313 14.53 -24.20 28.19
C LYS A 313 13.70 -24.76 27.05
N ALA A 314 12.48 -25.23 27.35
CA ALA A 314 11.55 -25.68 26.31
C ALA A 314 11.17 -24.52 25.36
N VAL A 315 10.92 -23.34 25.92
CA VAL A 315 10.66 -22.12 25.13
C VAL A 315 11.84 -21.80 24.19
N ARG A 316 13.07 -21.83 24.70
CA ARG A 316 14.27 -21.60 23.89
C ARG A 316 14.39 -22.61 22.75
N ASN A 317 14.18 -23.87 23.01
CA ASN A 317 14.24 -24.93 22.00
C ASN A 317 13.23 -24.71 20.87
N VAL A 318 11.99 -24.31 21.19
CA VAL A 318 10.99 -24.00 20.20
C VAL A 318 11.38 -22.80 19.31
N LEU A 319 11.96 -21.74 19.92
CA LEU A 319 12.46 -20.59 19.18
C LEU A 319 13.64 -20.96 18.25
N ASP A 320 14.51 -21.87 18.71
CA ASP A 320 15.66 -22.34 17.92
C ASP A 320 15.22 -23.26 16.77
N GLU A 321 14.18 -24.08 17.00
CA GLU A 321 13.56 -24.92 15.97
C GLU A 321 12.91 -24.09 14.85
N ASP A 322 12.25 -22.98 15.19
CA ASP A 322 11.46 -22.18 14.24
C ASP A 322 12.27 -21.09 13.52
N HIS A 323 13.38 -20.64 14.12
CA HIS A 323 14.12 -19.46 13.64
C HIS A 323 15.62 -19.68 13.64
N TYR A 324 16.24 -19.45 12.49
CA TYR A 324 17.69 -19.47 12.33
C TYR A 324 18.34 -18.20 12.92
N GLY A 325 19.38 -18.36 13.74
CA GLY A 325 20.09 -17.24 14.35
C GLY A 325 19.23 -16.41 15.29
N LEU A 326 19.32 -15.10 15.18
CA LEU A 326 18.56 -14.12 15.99
C LEU A 326 18.86 -14.23 17.50
N GLU A 327 20.08 -14.63 17.89
CA GLU A 327 20.45 -14.95 19.28
C GLU A 327 20.09 -13.82 20.25
N LYS A 328 20.54 -12.57 19.97
CA LYS A 328 20.25 -11.39 20.79
C LYS A 328 18.74 -11.17 21.01
N ILE A 329 17.93 -11.46 19.97
CA ILE A 329 16.48 -11.28 20.00
C ILE A 329 15.82 -12.37 20.83
N LYS A 330 16.26 -13.62 20.65
CA LYS A 330 15.81 -14.76 21.46
C LYS A 330 16.16 -14.55 22.93
N ASP A 331 17.38 -14.11 23.23
CA ASP A 331 17.80 -13.80 24.60
C ASP A 331 16.92 -12.71 25.22
N ARG A 332 16.60 -11.64 24.48
CA ARG A 332 15.72 -10.57 24.96
C ARG A 332 14.27 -11.07 25.22
N ILE A 333 13.76 -11.94 24.34
CA ILE A 333 12.48 -12.60 24.56
C ILE A 333 12.52 -13.47 25.83
N MET A 334 13.61 -14.22 26.03
CA MET A 334 13.78 -15.06 27.22
C MET A 334 13.86 -14.23 28.49
N GLU A 335 14.59 -13.11 28.49
CA GLU A 335 14.65 -12.16 29.61
C GLU A 335 13.25 -11.63 29.95
N TYR A 336 12.48 -11.21 28.94
CA TYR A 336 11.12 -10.73 29.11
C TYR A 336 10.20 -11.82 29.74
N LEU A 337 10.26 -13.04 29.24
CA LEU A 337 9.47 -14.15 29.74
C LEU A 337 9.90 -14.56 31.18
N ALA A 338 11.19 -14.49 31.49
CA ALA A 338 11.69 -14.78 32.85
C ALA A 338 11.18 -13.72 33.86
N VAL A 339 11.21 -12.44 33.51
CA VAL A 339 10.67 -11.37 34.36
C VAL A 339 9.18 -11.60 34.59
N LYS A 340 8.42 -11.89 33.51
CA LYS A 340 7.00 -12.20 33.59
C LYS A 340 6.70 -13.38 34.54
N GLN A 341 7.48 -14.43 34.47
CA GLN A 341 7.34 -15.62 35.34
C GLN A 341 7.59 -15.28 36.81
N MET A 342 8.61 -14.45 37.09
CA MET A 342 8.97 -14.04 38.45
C MET A 342 7.96 -13.07 39.06
N THR A 343 7.42 -12.14 38.26
CA THR A 343 6.49 -11.10 38.76
C THR A 343 5.04 -11.55 38.77
N GLN A 344 4.71 -12.62 38.05
CA GLN A 344 3.31 -13.09 37.78
C GLN A 344 2.41 -11.97 37.25
N SER A 345 3.00 -10.93 36.70
CA SER A 345 2.32 -9.72 36.17
C SER A 345 2.74 -9.45 34.75
N LEU A 346 1.81 -8.96 33.92
CA LEU A 346 2.06 -8.45 32.58
C LEU A 346 2.25 -6.94 32.55
N SER A 347 2.55 -6.30 33.71
CA SER A 347 2.82 -4.86 33.80
C SER A 347 4.13 -4.42 33.11
N SER A 348 4.85 -5.36 32.49
CA SER A 348 6.06 -5.07 31.68
C SER A 348 5.68 -4.37 30.37
N PRO A 349 6.57 -3.53 29.82
CA PRO A 349 6.39 -2.95 28.50
C PRO A 349 6.09 -4.01 27.43
N ILE A 350 5.30 -3.64 26.42
CA ILE A 350 4.85 -4.57 25.40
C ILE A 350 5.95 -4.79 24.37
N LEU A 351 6.24 -6.03 24.03
CA LEU A 351 7.24 -6.36 23.01
C LEU A 351 6.83 -5.82 21.64
N CYS A 352 7.65 -4.98 21.05
CA CYS A 352 7.49 -4.47 19.69
C CYS A 352 8.63 -4.92 18.79
N LEU A 353 8.32 -5.75 17.81
CA LEU A 353 9.26 -6.24 16.83
C LEU A 353 9.34 -5.25 15.65
N VAL A 354 10.42 -4.48 15.58
CA VAL A 354 10.64 -3.47 14.54
C VAL A 354 11.64 -3.99 13.50
N GLY A 355 11.41 -3.70 12.23
CA GLY A 355 12.37 -4.05 11.17
C GLY A 355 11.74 -4.22 9.80
N PRO A 356 12.54 -4.45 8.75
CA PRO A 356 12.05 -4.51 7.38
C PRO A 356 11.06 -5.66 7.15
N PRO A 357 10.27 -5.60 6.06
CA PRO A 357 9.33 -6.66 5.75
C PRO A 357 10.04 -7.97 5.42
N GLY A 358 9.46 -9.09 5.89
CA GLY A 358 9.96 -10.43 5.57
C GLY A 358 11.08 -10.97 6.46
N VAL A 359 11.47 -10.27 7.53
CA VAL A 359 12.48 -10.75 8.50
C VAL A 359 11.92 -11.68 9.58
N GLY A 360 10.63 -12.02 9.51
CA GLY A 360 10.07 -13.03 10.41
C GLY A 360 9.34 -12.48 11.63
N LYS A 361 9.01 -11.18 11.72
CA LYS A 361 8.29 -10.58 12.87
C LYS A 361 7.03 -11.36 13.29
N THR A 362 6.13 -11.59 12.34
CA THR A 362 4.87 -12.32 12.57
C THR A 362 5.10 -13.80 12.91
N SER A 363 6.09 -14.45 12.30
CA SER A 363 6.44 -15.85 12.62
C SER A 363 7.03 -15.98 14.00
N LEU A 364 7.85 -15.02 14.43
CA LEU A 364 8.45 -15.00 15.77
C LEU A 364 7.37 -14.90 16.87
N ALA A 365 6.39 -13.98 16.68
CA ALA A 365 5.24 -13.88 17.60
C ALA A 365 4.42 -15.18 17.67
N LYS A 366 4.26 -15.86 16.52
CA LYS A 366 3.58 -17.16 16.46
C LYS A 366 4.37 -18.25 17.18
N SER A 367 5.69 -18.24 17.07
CA SER A 367 6.56 -19.21 17.78
C SER A 367 6.59 -18.96 19.26
N ILE A 368 6.51 -17.71 19.74
CA ILE A 368 6.33 -17.38 21.15
C ILE A 368 5.01 -17.99 21.67
N ALA A 369 3.92 -17.82 20.91
CA ALA A 369 2.63 -18.41 21.30
C ALA A 369 2.70 -19.94 21.39
N ARG A 370 3.34 -20.61 20.41
CA ARG A 370 3.57 -22.06 20.40
C ARG A 370 4.42 -22.50 21.59
N ALA A 371 5.46 -21.74 21.88
CA ALA A 371 6.40 -22.05 22.96
C ALA A 371 5.76 -21.96 24.35
N LEU A 372 4.78 -21.08 24.52
CA LEU A 372 4.03 -20.88 25.76
C LEU A 372 2.75 -21.75 25.83
N ASP A 373 2.43 -22.50 24.78
CA ASP A 373 1.16 -23.22 24.59
C ASP A 373 -0.07 -22.31 24.69
N ARG A 374 0.07 -21.05 24.26
CA ARG A 374 -1.02 -20.09 24.21
C ARG A 374 -1.68 -20.05 22.83
N LYS A 375 -2.98 -19.79 22.81
CA LYS A 375 -3.68 -19.50 21.55
C LYS A 375 -3.12 -18.23 20.91
N PHE A 376 -3.06 -18.22 19.57
CA PHE A 376 -2.51 -17.11 18.81
C PHE A 376 -3.61 -16.37 18.04
N VAL A 377 -3.70 -15.07 18.24
CA VAL A 377 -4.59 -14.18 17.49
C VAL A 377 -3.77 -13.12 16.79
N LYS A 378 -4.14 -12.81 15.56
CA LYS A 378 -3.52 -11.73 14.78
C LYS A 378 -4.56 -10.69 14.38
N MET A 379 -4.25 -9.43 14.62
CA MET A 379 -4.99 -8.28 14.17
C MET A 379 -4.04 -7.33 13.43
N SER A 380 -4.39 -6.90 12.22
CA SER A 380 -3.65 -5.83 11.52
C SER A 380 -4.34 -4.50 11.75
N VAL A 381 -3.57 -3.50 12.18
CA VAL A 381 -4.04 -2.13 12.35
C VAL A 381 -3.60 -1.21 11.19
N GLY A 382 -2.93 -1.79 10.19
CA GLY A 382 -2.55 -1.07 8.98
C GLY A 382 -3.75 -0.57 8.21
N GLY A 383 -3.87 0.77 8.07
CA GLY A 383 -4.98 1.41 7.38
C GLY A 383 -6.22 1.68 8.23
N VAL A 384 -6.22 1.30 9.52
CA VAL A 384 -7.26 1.68 10.48
C VAL A 384 -7.18 3.18 10.71
N ARG A 385 -8.34 3.86 10.63
CA ARG A 385 -8.47 5.31 10.81
C ARG A 385 -9.59 5.70 11.77
N ASP A 386 -10.49 4.76 12.06
CA ASP A 386 -11.66 4.97 12.93
C ASP A 386 -11.43 4.20 14.24
N GLU A 387 -11.56 4.90 15.37
CA GLU A 387 -11.50 4.33 16.71
C GLU A 387 -12.51 3.19 16.91
N ALA A 388 -13.67 3.30 16.25
CA ALA A 388 -14.72 2.30 16.34
C ALA A 388 -14.32 0.92 15.79
N GLU A 389 -13.29 0.84 14.92
CA GLU A 389 -12.76 -0.47 14.51
C GLU A 389 -12.09 -1.20 15.69
N ILE A 390 -11.54 -0.48 16.68
CA ILE A 390 -10.86 -1.05 17.86
C ILE A 390 -11.86 -1.28 18.99
N ARG A 391 -12.67 -0.26 19.32
CA ARG A 391 -13.63 -0.26 20.44
C ARG A 391 -15.06 -0.69 20.08
N GLY A 392 -15.35 -0.94 18.78
CA GLY A 392 -16.70 -1.29 18.34
C GLY A 392 -17.64 -0.09 18.20
N HIS A 393 -18.79 -0.35 17.59
CA HIS A 393 -19.87 0.62 17.43
C HIS A 393 -20.92 0.41 18.53
N ARG A 394 -21.55 1.49 18.96
CA ARG A 394 -22.68 1.39 19.89
C ARG A 394 -23.77 0.50 19.30
N ARG A 395 -24.33 -0.39 20.09
CA ARG A 395 -25.32 -1.41 19.68
C ARG A 395 -26.62 -0.85 19.11
N THR A 396 -26.88 0.45 19.30
CA THR A 396 -28.06 1.13 18.77
C THR A 396 -28.08 1.25 17.25
N TYR A 397 -26.97 1.05 16.57
CA TYR A 397 -26.88 1.09 15.11
C TYR A 397 -27.15 -0.29 14.52
N LEU A 398 -27.96 -0.34 13.47
CA LEU A 398 -28.25 -1.59 12.75
C LEU A 398 -26.95 -2.16 12.14
N GLY A 399 -26.65 -3.43 12.44
CA GLY A 399 -25.43 -4.07 11.96
C GLY A 399 -24.18 -3.76 12.79
N SER A 400 -24.30 -3.13 13.98
CA SER A 400 -23.19 -2.90 14.89
C SER A 400 -22.55 -4.20 15.36
N MET A 401 -21.23 -4.16 15.55
CA MET A 401 -20.43 -5.28 16.05
C MET A 401 -19.41 -4.79 17.07
N PRO A 402 -18.93 -5.68 17.96
CA PRO A 402 -17.80 -5.39 18.83
C PRO A 402 -16.55 -5.00 18.05
N GLY A 403 -15.65 -4.28 18.70
CA GLY A 403 -14.36 -3.94 18.16
C GLY A 403 -13.48 -5.16 17.85
N ARG A 404 -12.46 -4.95 17.04
CA ARG A 404 -11.55 -6.02 16.59
C ARG A 404 -10.82 -6.73 17.73
N ILE A 405 -10.64 -6.05 18.87
CA ILE A 405 -10.04 -6.63 20.08
C ILE A 405 -10.97 -7.73 20.62
N ILE A 406 -12.23 -7.40 20.89
CA ILE A 406 -13.23 -8.36 21.40
C ILE A 406 -13.50 -9.46 20.39
N GLN A 407 -13.57 -9.16 19.10
CA GLN A 407 -13.65 -10.17 18.04
C GLN A 407 -12.45 -11.12 18.05
N GLY A 408 -11.26 -10.59 18.32
CA GLY A 408 -10.04 -11.37 18.49
C GLY A 408 -10.10 -12.30 19.69
N MET A 409 -10.56 -11.79 20.83
CA MET A 409 -10.74 -12.58 22.06
C MET A 409 -11.74 -13.70 21.87
N LYS A 410 -12.88 -13.45 21.20
CA LYS A 410 -13.85 -14.51 20.85
C LYS A 410 -13.21 -15.62 20.00
N ARG A 411 -12.35 -15.26 19.02
CA ARG A 411 -11.63 -16.24 18.18
C ARG A 411 -10.55 -17.02 18.96
N ALA A 412 -9.98 -16.41 19.99
CA ALA A 412 -9.01 -17.06 20.86
C ALA A 412 -9.66 -18.12 21.76
N GLU A 413 -10.92 -17.91 22.17
CA GLU A 413 -11.67 -18.74 23.12
C GLU A 413 -11.03 -18.80 24.52
N VAL A 414 -10.00 -18.01 24.80
CA VAL A 414 -9.29 -17.96 26.08
C VAL A 414 -8.93 -16.52 26.45
N LEU A 415 -8.78 -16.25 27.76
CA LEU A 415 -8.43 -14.93 28.31
C LEU A 415 -6.96 -14.55 28.14
N ASN A 416 -6.08 -15.56 27.98
CA ASN A 416 -4.63 -15.37 27.97
C ASN A 416 -3.96 -15.71 26.62
N PRO A 417 -4.52 -15.30 25.47
CA PRO A 417 -3.87 -15.55 24.20
C PRO A 417 -2.60 -14.69 24.03
N VAL A 418 -1.77 -15.06 23.06
CA VAL A 418 -0.82 -14.14 22.46
C VAL A 418 -1.54 -13.38 21.36
N PHE A 419 -1.64 -12.05 21.53
CA PHE A 419 -2.36 -11.18 20.60
C PHE A 419 -1.36 -10.33 19.83
N LEU A 420 -1.21 -10.62 18.55
CA LEU A 420 -0.31 -9.88 17.66
C LEU A 420 -1.02 -8.69 17.03
N ILE A 421 -0.52 -7.49 17.30
CA ILE A 421 -0.91 -6.25 16.63
C ILE A 421 0.09 -5.97 15.52
N ASP A 422 -0.32 -6.22 14.28
CA ASP A 422 0.56 -6.13 13.11
C ASP A 422 0.43 -4.77 12.41
N GLU A 423 1.55 -4.23 11.95
CA GLU A 423 1.64 -2.96 11.22
C GLU A 423 1.22 -1.73 12.03
N LEU A 424 1.69 -1.61 13.29
CA LEU A 424 1.39 -0.51 14.20
C LEU A 424 1.83 0.87 13.63
N ASP A 425 2.88 0.89 12.84
CA ASP A 425 3.43 2.06 12.14
C ASP A 425 2.58 2.58 10.98
N LYS A 426 1.49 1.87 10.63
CA LYS A 426 0.60 2.23 9.53
C LYS A 426 -0.79 2.66 9.98
N MET A 427 -0.99 2.89 11.26
CA MET A 427 -2.20 3.54 11.76
C MET A 427 -2.25 4.99 11.28
N GLY A 428 -3.42 5.46 10.90
CA GLY A 428 -3.65 6.84 10.50
C GLY A 428 -4.70 7.49 11.40
N ALA A 429 -4.56 8.78 11.66
CA ALA A 429 -5.61 9.58 12.29
C ALA A 429 -6.52 10.18 11.21
N ASP A 430 -7.83 10.27 11.51
CA ASP A 430 -8.80 10.95 10.67
C ASP A 430 -9.65 11.90 11.56
N TYR A 431 -10.45 12.75 10.93
CA TYR A 431 -11.36 13.69 11.65
C TYR A 431 -12.42 12.99 12.54
N LYS A 432 -12.57 11.67 12.45
CA LYS A 432 -13.50 10.84 13.22
C LYS A 432 -12.94 10.30 14.55
N GLY A 433 -11.67 10.54 14.83
CA GLY A 433 -11.00 10.06 16.02
C GLY A 433 -9.58 9.58 15.74
N ASP A 434 -8.83 9.37 16.80
CA ASP A 434 -7.47 8.80 16.71
C ASP A 434 -7.48 7.36 17.26
N PRO A 435 -7.34 6.34 16.39
CA PRO A 435 -7.27 4.95 16.83
C PRO A 435 -6.06 4.70 17.75
N SER A 436 -5.07 5.60 17.79
CA SER A 436 -3.93 5.49 18.72
C SER A 436 -4.36 5.62 20.17
N ASP A 437 -5.37 6.46 20.47
CA ASP A 437 -5.89 6.61 21.82
C ASP A 437 -6.61 5.34 22.30
N ALA A 438 -7.39 4.71 21.41
CA ALA A 438 -8.00 3.43 21.72
C ALA A 438 -6.95 2.33 21.94
N MET A 439 -5.87 2.35 21.18
CA MET A 439 -4.76 1.40 21.35
C MET A 439 -3.98 1.66 22.64
N LEU A 440 -3.87 2.90 23.10
CA LEU A 440 -3.27 3.19 24.40
C LEU A 440 -4.04 2.51 25.54
N GLU A 441 -5.37 2.56 25.54
CA GLU A 441 -6.19 1.87 26.56
C GLU A 441 -5.99 0.34 26.51
N VAL A 442 -5.90 -0.24 25.32
CA VAL A 442 -5.66 -1.69 25.14
C VAL A 442 -4.27 -2.09 25.63
N LEU A 443 -3.27 -1.27 25.36
CA LEU A 443 -1.87 -1.59 25.60
C LEU A 443 -1.34 -1.10 26.96
N ASP A 444 -2.06 -0.23 27.65
CA ASP A 444 -1.68 0.26 28.97
C ASP A 444 -2.06 -0.74 30.07
N PRO A 445 -1.10 -1.33 30.79
CA PRO A 445 -1.39 -2.28 31.87
C PRO A 445 -2.25 -1.70 33.00
N GLU A 446 -2.25 -0.37 33.19
CA GLU A 446 -3.08 0.30 34.22
C GLU A 446 -4.54 0.42 33.79
N GLN A 447 -4.82 0.42 32.49
CA GLN A 447 -6.16 0.64 31.92
C GLN A 447 -6.78 -0.64 31.34
N ASN A 448 -5.97 -1.55 30.83
CA ASN A 448 -6.45 -2.71 30.06
C ASN A 448 -7.24 -3.74 30.89
N ALA A 449 -7.14 -3.70 32.22
CA ALA A 449 -7.96 -4.56 33.12
C ALA A 449 -9.45 -4.21 33.07
N VAL A 450 -9.78 -3.00 32.62
CA VAL A 450 -11.16 -2.47 32.53
C VAL A 450 -11.47 -1.94 31.13
N PHE A 451 -10.93 -2.59 30.09
CA PHE A 451 -11.15 -2.19 28.71
C PHE A 451 -12.64 -2.09 28.38
N SER A 452 -13.07 -0.98 27.79
CA SER A 452 -14.47 -0.71 27.48
C SER A 452 -14.72 -0.77 25.97
N ASP A 453 -15.38 -1.83 25.51
CA ASP A 453 -15.89 -1.93 24.15
C ASP A 453 -17.29 -1.31 24.07
N HIS A 454 -17.54 -0.44 23.08
CA HIS A 454 -18.79 0.30 22.94
C HIS A 454 -20.01 -0.59 22.61
N TYR A 455 -19.78 -1.77 22.06
CA TYR A 455 -20.84 -2.73 21.78
C TYR A 455 -21.17 -3.58 22.99
N LEU A 456 -20.13 -4.11 23.68
CA LEU A 456 -20.31 -4.95 24.88
C LEU A 456 -20.84 -4.16 26.08
N GLU A 457 -20.46 -2.89 26.20
CA GLU A 457 -20.82 -1.97 27.32
C GLU A 457 -20.41 -2.48 28.71
N GLU A 458 -19.71 -3.61 28.79
CA GLU A 458 -19.23 -4.22 30.04
C GLU A 458 -17.69 -4.19 30.07
N PRO A 459 -17.06 -3.89 31.21
CA PRO A 459 -15.61 -3.89 31.32
C PRO A 459 -15.06 -5.30 31.06
N TYR A 460 -14.03 -5.35 30.21
CA TYR A 460 -13.38 -6.59 29.79
C TYR A 460 -11.92 -6.60 30.22
N ASP A 461 -11.50 -7.64 30.92
CA ASP A 461 -10.13 -7.77 31.44
C ASP A 461 -9.18 -8.29 30.38
N LEU A 462 -8.31 -7.41 29.87
CA LEU A 462 -7.21 -7.74 28.93
C LEU A 462 -5.87 -7.94 29.65
N SER A 463 -5.78 -7.85 30.97
CA SER A 463 -4.52 -7.93 31.72
C SER A 463 -3.78 -9.24 31.56
N LYS A 464 -4.49 -10.33 31.22
CA LYS A 464 -3.91 -11.66 30.98
C LYS A 464 -3.44 -11.89 29.55
N VAL A 465 -3.80 -10.99 28.64
CA VAL A 465 -3.40 -11.07 27.22
C VAL A 465 -1.95 -10.70 27.07
N MET A 466 -1.19 -11.52 26.35
CA MET A 466 0.18 -11.16 25.96
C MET A 466 0.15 -10.42 24.62
N PHE A 467 0.21 -9.11 24.65
CA PHE A 467 0.30 -8.31 23.43
C PHE A 467 1.73 -8.31 22.88
N ILE A 468 1.83 -8.48 21.57
CA ILE A 468 3.07 -8.30 20.81
C ILE A 468 2.73 -7.37 19.64
N ALA A 469 3.51 -6.32 19.44
CA ALA A 469 3.36 -5.41 18.33
C ALA A 469 4.40 -5.66 17.23
N THR A 470 4.08 -5.30 15.99
CA THR A 470 5.07 -5.25 14.91
C THR A 470 5.00 -3.91 14.19
N ALA A 471 6.15 -3.43 13.75
CA ALA A 471 6.28 -2.23 12.93
C ALA A 471 7.39 -2.41 11.90
N ASN A 472 7.34 -1.64 10.80
CA ASN A 472 8.45 -1.59 9.86
C ASN A 472 9.38 -0.40 10.18
N TYR A 473 8.81 0.72 10.61
CA TYR A 473 9.51 1.97 10.92
C TYR A 473 9.12 2.46 12.31
N LEU A 474 10.11 2.63 13.17
CA LEU A 474 9.91 3.09 14.55
C LEU A 474 9.38 4.53 14.60
N GLU A 475 9.86 5.37 13.70
CA GLU A 475 9.54 6.79 13.65
C GLU A 475 8.07 7.06 13.34
N ASN A 476 7.40 6.12 12.67
CA ASN A 476 6.00 6.23 12.29
C ASN A 476 5.04 5.78 13.40
N ILE A 477 5.56 5.21 14.49
CA ILE A 477 4.74 4.87 15.65
C ILE A 477 4.46 6.16 16.44
N PRO A 478 3.19 6.46 16.78
CA PRO A 478 2.85 7.59 17.62
C PRO A 478 3.62 7.62 18.94
N GLY A 479 4.14 8.79 19.33
CA GLY A 479 4.99 8.96 20.51
C GLY A 479 4.46 8.29 21.78
N PRO A 480 3.19 8.58 22.18
CA PRO A 480 2.60 7.99 23.39
C PRO A 480 2.56 6.46 23.40
N LEU A 481 2.35 5.83 22.24
CA LEU A 481 2.41 4.37 22.11
C LEU A 481 3.85 3.86 22.23
N ARG A 482 4.79 4.56 21.60
CA ARG A 482 6.21 4.17 21.58
C ARG A 482 6.80 4.10 23.00
N ASP A 483 6.40 5.00 23.87
CA ASP A 483 6.88 5.04 25.26
C ASP A 483 6.44 3.82 26.10
N ARG A 484 5.45 3.06 25.65
CA ARG A 484 4.94 1.83 26.28
C ARG A 484 5.50 0.55 25.66
N LEU A 485 6.32 0.68 24.63
CA LEU A 485 6.83 -0.46 23.88
C LEU A 485 8.28 -0.77 24.26
N GLU A 486 8.57 -2.05 24.48
CA GLU A 486 9.93 -2.58 24.50
C GLU A 486 10.33 -2.95 23.07
N ILE A 487 11.23 -2.14 22.49
CA ILE A 487 11.59 -2.24 21.09
C ILE A 487 12.68 -3.30 20.91
N ILE A 488 12.42 -4.25 20.02
CA ILE A 488 13.36 -5.25 19.57
C ILE A 488 13.58 -5.08 18.06
N ASP A 489 14.77 -4.60 17.69
CA ASP A 489 15.11 -4.36 16.30
C ASP A 489 15.54 -5.65 15.60
N LEU A 490 14.81 -6.00 14.54
CA LEU A 490 15.14 -7.09 13.64
C LEU A 490 15.87 -6.52 12.41
N SER A 491 17.14 -6.84 12.30
CA SER A 491 17.96 -6.45 11.16
C SER A 491 17.71 -7.33 9.93
N SER A 492 18.21 -6.87 8.78
CA SER A 492 18.20 -7.64 7.54
C SER A 492 19.05 -8.92 7.63
N TYR A 493 18.66 -9.97 6.90
CA TYR A 493 19.46 -11.19 6.80
C TYR A 493 20.60 -11.05 5.79
N THR A 494 21.74 -11.66 6.12
CA THR A 494 22.84 -11.86 5.18
C THR A 494 22.48 -12.88 4.10
N GLU A 495 23.22 -12.91 2.99
CA GLU A 495 23.02 -13.94 1.96
C GLU A 495 23.17 -15.36 2.52
N LEU A 496 24.13 -15.59 3.43
CA LEU A 496 24.36 -16.90 4.05
C LEU A 496 23.22 -17.30 4.98
N GLU A 497 22.74 -16.36 5.82
CA GLU A 497 21.55 -16.60 6.66
C GLU A 497 20.33 -16.92 5.79
N LYS A 498 20.12 -16.18 4.69
CA LYS A 498 19.02 -16.47 3.75
C LYS A 498 19.12 -17.85 3.12
N VAL A 499 20.34 -18.32 2.81
CA VAL A 499 20.56 -19.69 2.29
C VAL A 499 20.18 -20.72 3.34
N SER A 500 20.63 -20.54 4.59
CA SER A 500 20.29 -21.45 5.70
C SER A 500 18.79 -21.45 5.98
N ILE A 501 18.16 -20.26 6.09
CA ILE A 501 16.71 -20.13 6.28
C ILE A 501 15.94 -20.79 5.11
N ALA A 502 16.40 -20.62 3.88
CA ALA A 502 15.76 -21.23 2.72
C ALA A 502 15.83 -22.76 2.80
N LYS A 503 16.99 -23.31 3.13
CA LYS A 503 17.24 -24.74 3.18
C LYS A 503 16.47 -25.42 4.32
N ASP A 504 16.60 -24.86 5.53
CA ASP A 504 16.14 -25.52 6.76
C ASP A 504 14.64 -25.26 7.04
N TYR A 505 14.09 -24.13 6.54
CA TYR A 505 12.70 -23.73 6.85
C TYR A 505 11.82 -23.55 5.60
N LEU A 506 12.26 -22.76 4.59
CA LEU A 506 11.38 -22.41 3.48
C LEU A 506 11.14 -23.58 2.53
N VAL A 507 12.19 -24.30 2.17
CA VAL A 507 12.06 -25.45 1.25
C VAL A 507 11.19 -26.54 1.87
N PRO A 508 11.41 -27.05 3.09
CA PRO A 508 10.56 -28.03 3.71
C PRO A 508 9.09 -27.58 3.80
N LYS A 509 8.86 -26.33 4.23
CA LYS A 509 7.52 -25.74 4.30
C LYS A 509 6.82 -25.73 2.94
N GLN A 510 7.53 -25.30 1.89
CA GLN A 510 6.95 -25.23 0.55
C GLN A 510 6.77 -26.61 -0.08
N LEU A 511 7.58 -27.60 0.25
CA LEU A 511 7.36 -28.99 -0.17
C LEU A 511 6.05 -29.53 0.40
N THR A 512 5.85 -29.36 1.71
CA THR A 512 4.61 -29.78 2.40
C THR A 512 3.39 -29.09 1.80
N ASN A 513 3.46 -27.75 1.61
CA ASN A 513 2.34 -26.97 1.07
C ASN A 513 1.95 -27.33 -0.36
N ASN A 514 2.90 -27.85 -1.17
CA ASN A 514 2.67 -28.24 -2.54
C ASN A 514 2.57 -29.79 -2.73
N GLY A 515 2.53 -30.57 -1.66
CA GLY A 515 2.38 -32.02 -1.71
C GLY A 515 3.59 -32.77 -2.29
N LEU A 516 4.79 -32.16 -2.25
CA LEU A 516 6.02 -32.77 -2.72
C LEU A 516 6.77 -33.49 -1.62
N LYS A 517 7.33 -34.66 -1.94
CA LYS A 517 8.25 -35.36 -1.04
C LYS A 517 9.68 -34.81 -1.21
N PRO A 518 10.53 -34.80 -0.15
CA PRO A 518 11.91 -34.32 -0.25
C PRO A 518 12.76 -34.98 -1.34
N ALA A 519 12.47 -36.22 -1.69
CA ALA A 519 13.16 -36.94 -2.76
C ALA A 519 12.81 -36.41 -4.18
N GLN A 520 11.66 -35.75 -4.34
CA GLN A 520 11.15 -35.30 -5.63
C GLN A 520 11.68 -33.93 -6.05
N PHE A 521 12.15 -33.11 -5.11
CA PHE A 521 12.66 -31.76 -5.35
C PHE A 521 14.02 -31.57 -4.69
N LYS A 522 15.03 -31.21 -5.48
CA LYS A 522 16.38 -30.95 -4.97
C LYS A 522 16.83 -29.55 -5.38
N LEU A 523 17.11 -28.70 -4.41
CA LEU A 523 17.62 -27.35 -4.58
C LEU A 523 18.89 -27.21 -3.72
N LYS A 524 20.06 -26.98 -4.35
CA LYS A 524 21.33 -26.90 -3.67
C LYS A 524 21.59 -25.47 -3.19
N ASP A 525 22.52 -25.32 -2.23
CA ASP A 525 22.89 -24.02 -1.64
C ASP A 525 23.40 -23.02 -2.71
N ALA A 526 24.12 -23.51 -3.74
CA ALA A 526 24.59 -22.67 -4.85
C ALA A 526 23.44 -22.09 -5.70
N GLU A 527 22.38 -22.87 -5.93
CA GLU A 527 21.20 -22.43 -6.64
C GLU A 527 20.33 -21.50 -5.79
N ILE A 528 20.25 -21.74 -4.46
CA ILE A 528 19.59 -20.80 -3.54
C ILE A 528 20.32 -19.46 -3.54
N LEU A 529 21.65 -19.45 -3.45
CA LEU A 529 22.43 -18.23 -3.53
C LEU A 529 22.24 -17.51 -4.89
N TYR A 530 22.15 -18.28 -5.98
CA TYR A 530 21.84 -17.73 -7.31
C TYR A 530 20.47 -17.05 -7.34
N LEU A 531 19.43 -17.66 -6.75
CA LEU A 531 18.10 -17.06 -6.61
C LEU A 531 18.15 -15.77 -5.81
N ILE A 532 18.85 -15.77 -4.68
CA ILE A 532 18.98 -14.60 -3.81
C ILE A 532 19.62 -13.44 -4.59
N ARG A 533 20.69 -13.70 -5.32
CA ARG A 533 21.44 -12.67 -6.04
C ARG A 533 20.76 -12.15 -7.30
N HIS A 534 20.02 -12.98 -8.00
CA HIS A 534 19.56 -12.64 -9.34
C HIS A 534 18.03 -12.48 -9.45
N TYR A 535 17.27 -12.95 -8.49
CA TYR A 535 15.80 -12.93 -8.56
C TYR A 535 15.13 -12.26 -7.36
N THR A 536 15.87 -11.92 -6.30
CA THR A 536 15.33 -11.21 -5.12
C THR A 536 16.08 -9.91 -4.84
N ARG A 537 15.35 -8.89 -4.37
CA ARG A 537 15.91 -7.66 -3.81
C ARG A 537 15.08 -7.31 -2.58
N GLU A 538 15.47 -7.84 -1.42
CA GLU A 538 14.72 -7.71 -0.16
C GLU A 538 15.64 -7.86 1.05
N ALA A 539 15.28 -7.21 2.16
CA ALA A 539 15.96 -7.35 3.44
C ALA A 539 15.69 -8.71 4.10
N GLY A 540 14.47 -9.20 3.98
CA GLY A 540 14.02 -10.50 4.52
C GLY A 540 14.09 -11.65 3.52
N VAL A 541 13.13 -12.58 3.61
CA VAL A 541 13.05 -13.81 2.80
C VAL A 541 11.69 -14.02 2.11
N ARG A 542 10.81 -13.00 2.08
CA ARG A 542 9.44 -13.14 1.56
C ARG A 542 9.38 -13.35 0.04
N GLN A 543 10.23 -12.65 -0.73
CA GLN A 543 10.33 -12.87 -2.18
C GLN A 543 10.97 -14.23 -2.47
N LEU A 544 12.00 -14.59 -1.71
CA LEU A 544 12.68 -15.89 -1.81
C LEU A 544 11.68 -17.03 -1.56
N GLU A 545 10.85 -16.93 -0.54
CA GLU A 545 9.79 -17.92 -0.26
C GLU A 545 8.82 -18.04 -1.44
N ARG A 546 8.36 -16.93 -2.02
CA ARG A 546 7.47 -16.92 -3.19
C ARG A 546 8.12 -17.57 -4.41
N ILE A 547 9.40 -17.35 -4.60
CA ILE A 547 10.16 -17.95 -5.72
C ILE A 547 10.31 -19.45 -5.50
N ILE A 548 10.66 -19.91 -4.31
CA ILE A 548 10.73 -21.34 -3.96
C ILE A 548 9.36 -21.99 -4.15
N ALA A 549 8.28 -21.37 -3.70
CA ALA A 549 6.93 -21.85 -3.94
C ALA A 549 6.59 -21.97 -5.44
N SER A 550 7.04 -21.02 -6.26
CA SER A 550 6.88 -21.07 -7.71
C SER A 550 7.65 -22.23 -8.33
N LEU A 551 8.88 -22.47 -7.89
CA LEU A 551 9.69 -23.61 -8.34
C LEU A 551 9.06 -24.96 -7.94
N CYS A 552 8.51 -25.04 -6.72
CA CYS A 552 7.78 -26.23 -6.27
C CYS A 552 6.54 -26.50 -7.15
N ARG A 553 5.71 -25.47 -7.44
CA ARG A 553 4.54 -25.63 -8.34
C ARG A 553 4.93 -26.07 -9.73
N LYS A 554 6.00 -25.50 -10.32
CA LYS A 554 6.51 -25.91 -11.63
C LYS A 554 7.07 -27.34 -11.60
N THR A 555 7.66 -27.75 -10.49
CA THR A 555 8.09 -29.12 -10.27
C THR A 555 6.91 -30.08 -10.25
N VAL A 556 5.82 -29.76 -9.53
CA VAL A 556 4.58 -30.56 -9.51
C VAL A 556 4.05 -30.72 -10.94
N LEU A 557 3.95 -29.60 -11.69
CA LEU A 557 3.48 -29.63 -13.06
C LEU A 557 4.35 -30.54 -13.95
N ALA A 558 5.68 -30.44 -13.84
CA ALA A 558 6.59 -31.25 -14.63
C ALA A 558 6.58 -32.74 -14.26
N ILE A 559 6.37 -33.07 -12.95
CA ILE A 559 6.19 -34.46 -12.52
C ILE A 559 4.90 -35.04 -13.07
N LEU A 560 3.80 -34.32 -13.04
CA LEU A 560 2.49 -34.78 -13.52
C LEU A 560 2.43 -34.87 -15.04
N ARG A 561 2.98 -33.87 -15.75
CA ARG A 561 2.96 -33.82 -17.22
C ARG A 561 3.97 -34.76 -17.86
N ASP A 562 5.22 -34.74 -17.37
CA ASP A 562 6.35 -35.41 -18.02
C ASP A 562 6.69 -36.75 -17.32
N GLN A 563 5.89 -37.20 -16.35
CA GLN A 563 6.07 -38.45 -15.55
C GLN A 563 7.47 -38.59 -14.93
N LYS A 564 8.12 -37.46 -14.59
CA LYS A 564 9.44 -37.44 -13.95
C LYS A 564 9.30 -37.84 -12.48
N LYS A 565 10.21 -38.68 -11.98
CA LYS A 565 10.22 -39.13 -10.58
C LYS A 565 10.77 -38.04 -9.62
N SER A 566 11.70 -37.23 -10.08
CA SER A 566 12.33 -36.16 -9.32
C SER A 566 12.92 -35.10 -10.20
N ILE A 567 13.09 -33.88 -9.70
CA ILE A 567 13.70 -32.76 -10.40
C ILE A 567 14.78 -32.15 -9.51
N THR A 568 15.98 -32.02 -10.10
CA THR A 568 17.05 -31.22 -9.51
C THR A 568 17.04 -29.85 -10.17
N VAL A 569 16.80 -28.81 -9.39
CA VAL A 569 16.77 -27.43 -9.86
C VAL A 569 18.21 -26.97 -10.14
N THR A 570 18.49 -26.58 -11.37
CA THR A 570 19.79 -26.04 -11.81
C THR A 570 19.63 -24.59 -12.25
N LYS A 571 20.73 -23.86 -12.38
CA LYS A 571 20.70 -22.46 -12.87
C LYS A 571 19.97 -22.33 -14.20
N LYS A 572 20.25 -23.24 -15.17
CA LYS A 572 19.57 -23.24 -16.46
C LYS A 572 18.07 -23.44 -16.34
N LEU A 573 17.63 -24.33 -15.44
CA LEU A 573 16.22 -24.58 -15.20
C LEU A 573 15.56 -23.39 -14.48
N ILE A 574 16.29 -22.71 -13.60
CA ILE A 574 15.83 -21.46 -12.96
C ILE A 574 15.54 -20.39 -14.02
N GLU A 575 16.48 -20.17 -14.94
CA GLU A 575 16.32 -19.19 -16.03
C GLU A 575 15.17 -19.56 -16.98
N GLU A 576 15.01 -20.85 -17.30
CA GLU A 576 13.90 -21.35 -18.11
C GLU A 576 12.54 -21.13 -17.41
N TRP A 577 12.47 -21.38 -16.11
CA TRP A 577 11.22 -21.34 -15.37
C TRP A 577 10.84 -19.95 -14.86
N LEU A 578 11.80 -19.14 -14.46
CA LEU A 578 11.56 -17.81 -13.88
C LEU A 578 11.82 -16.66 -14.87
N GLY A 579 12.39 -16.98 -16.05
CA GLY A 579 12.77 -16.00 -17.06
C GLY A 579 14.15 -15.40 -16.81
N LYS A 580 14.48 -14.37 -17.59
CA LYS A 580 15.78 -13.69 -17.53
C LYS A 580 16.10 -13.18 -16.13
N ILE A 581 17.38 -13.08 -15.82
CA ILE A 581 17.93 -12.46 -14.60
C ILE A 581 17.26 -11.08 -14.40
N LYS A 582 16.73 -10.84 -13.21
CA LYS A 582 16.03 -9.60 -12.88
C LYS A 582 16.96 -8.54 -12.29
N PHE A 583 17.96 -8.98 -11.54
CA PHE A 583 18.89 -8.10 -10.83
C PHE A 583 20.32 -8.49 -11.15
N GLU A 584 21.08 -7.52 -11.60
CA GLU A 584 22.54 -7.57 -11.64
C GLU A 584 23.02 -6.59 -10.57
N TYR A 585 23.69 -7.10 -9.55
CA TYR A 585 24.28 -6.21 -8.56
C TYR A 585 25.43 -5.44 -9.21
N GLY A 586 25.50 -4.13 -8.89
CA GLY A 586 26.46 -3.21 -9.49
C GLY A 586 27.87 -3.78 -9.56
N ASN A 587 28.41 -3.76 -10.75
CA ASN A 587 29.75 -4.24 -11.00
C ASN A 587 30.72 -3.29 -10.29
N LYS A 588 31.58 -3.86 -9.45
CA LYS A 588 32.75 -3.15 -8.96
C LYS A 588 33.54 -2.59 -10.14
N GLU A 589 33.98 -1.35 -10.05
CA GLU A 589 34.82 -0.75 -11.05
C GLU A 589 36.07 -1.61 -11.33
N LYS A 590 36.40 -1.78 -12.61
CA LYS A 590 37.51 -2.64 -13.03
C LYS A 590 38.89 -1.99 -12.82
N LYS A 591 38.91 -0.64 -12.74
CA LYS A 591 40.14 0.17 -12.59
C LYS A 591 39.89 1.31 -11.58
N ASN A 592 40.95 1.85 -11.02
CA ASN A 592 40.90 3.11 -10.27
C ASN A 592 40.46 4.23 -11.22
N GLN A 593 39.52 5.05 -10.82
CA GLN A 593 38.93 6.11 -11.65
C GLN A 593 39.06 7.47 -10.97
N ILE A 594 39.08 8.50 -11.79
CA ILE A 594 39.08 9.91 -11.36
C ILE A 594 37.61 10.34 -11.28
N GLY A 595 37.26 11.06 -10.21
CA GLY A 595 35.90 11.58 -10.04
C GLY A 595 34.82 10.52 -9.79
N CYS A 596 35.19 9.24 -9.63
CA CYS A 596 34.24 8.17 -9.37
C CYS A 596 34.56 7.49 -8.03
N VAL A 597 33.60 7.51 -7.10
CA VAL A 597 33.77 6.99 -5.72
C VAL A 597 32.60 6.09 -5.35
N THR A 598 32.93 5.01 -4.67
CA THR A 598 31.97 4.06 -4.16
C THR A 598 31.50 4.45 -2.76
N GLY A 599 30.26 4.85 -2.62
CA GLY A 599 29.56 5.07 -1.36
C GLY A 599 28.73 3.87 -0.95
N LEU A 600 28.24 3.90 0.29
CA LEU A 600 27.37 2.88 0.86
C LEU A 600 26.07 3.51 1.30
N ALA A 601 24.94 2.94 0.83
CA ALA A 601 23.60 3.37 1.16
C ALA A 601 22.85 2.29 1.96
N TYR A 602 21.85 2.72 2.69
CA TYR A 602 20.86 1.87 3.33
C TYR A 602 19.49 2.17 2.75
N THR A 603 18.76 1.13 2.36
CA THR A 603 17.42 1.22 1.80
C THR A 603 16.48 0.26 2.52
N GLN A 604 15.18 0.42 2.31
CA GLN A 604 14.18 -0.54 2.82
C GLN A 604 14.40 -2.00 2.36
N PHE A 605 15.24 -2.21 1.34
CA PHE A 605 15.59 -3.54 0.83
C PHE A 605 16.91 -4.07 1.42
N GLY A 606 17.57 -3.29 2.28
CA GLY A 606 18.87 -3.57 2.86
C GLY A 606 19.96 -2.61 2.37
N GLY A 607 21.20 -2.96 2.60
CA GLY A 607 22.35 -2.17 2.14
C GLY A 607 22.56 -2.26 0.64
N ASP A 608 22.98 -1.14 0.05
CA ASP A 608 23.34 -1.06 -1.36
C ASP A 608 24.63 -0.25 -1.57
N VAL A 609 25.24 -0.43 -2.74
CA VAL A 609 26.45 0.29 -3.13
C VAL A 609 26.05 1.41 -4.07
N LEU A 610 26.51 2.61 -3.76
CA LEU A 610 26.17 3.81 -4.48
C LEU A 610 27.42 4.35 -5.19
N GLN A 611 27.40 4.41 -6.51
CA GLN A 611 28.45 5.08 -7.27
C GLN A 611 28.16 6.57 -7.34
N ILE A 612 29.14 7.41 -7.05
CA ILE A 612 29.06 8.87 -7.20
C ILE A 612 30.09 9.28 -8.23
N GLU A 613 29.63 9.89 -9.29
CA GLU A 613 30.44 10.39 -10.38
C GLU A 613 30.44 11.91 -10.35
N VAL A 614 31.63 12.50 -10.42
CA VAL A 614 31.83 13.95 -10.49
C VAL A 614 32.67 14.28 -11.71
N ASN A 615 32.19 15.24 -12.47
CA ASN A 615 32.90 15.83 -13.60
C ASN A 615 32.83 17.34 -13.50
N HIS A 616 33.72 18.03 -14.22
CA HIS A 616 33.76 19.47 -14.32
C HIS A 616 34.00 19.91 -15.78
N PHE A 617 33.52 21.05 -16.11
CA PHE A 617 33.67 21.67 -17.45
C PHE A 617 33.60 23.20 -17.34
N GLU A 618 34.12 23.92 -18.34
CA GLU A 618 34.04 25.37 -18.35
C GLU A 618 32.62 25.88 -18.17
N GLY A 619 32.42 26.80 -17.26
CA GLY A 619 31.11 27.29 -16.86
C GLY A 619 31.15 28.59 -16.06
N LYS A 620 30.20 28.73 -15.12
CA LYS A 620 30.00 29.92 -14.28
C LYS A 620 29.97 29.62 -12.80
N GLY A 621 30.64 28.55 -12.35
CA GLY A 621 30.68 28.13 -10.94
C GLY A 621 29.40 27.46 -10.43
N ARG A 622 28.59 26.87 -11.31
CA ARG A 622 27.34 26.21 -10.89
C ARG A 622 27.58 24.78 -10.41
N LEU A 623 26.85 24.40 -9.37
CA LEU A 623 26.72 23.01 -8.97
C LEU A 623 25.50 22.40 -9.68
N VAL A 624 25.72 21.40 -10.53
CA VAL A 624 24.68 20.63 -11.21
C VAL A 624 24.58 19.27 -10.54
N ILE A 625 23.39 18.88 -10.15
CA ILE A 625 23.14 17.59 -9.46
C ILE A 625 22.10 16.82 -10.25
N THR A 626 22.39 15.54 -10.55
CA THR A 626 21.48 14.63 -11.24
C THR A 626 21.44 13.27 -10.58
N GLY A 627 20.34 12.47 -10.75
CA GLY A 627 20.19 11.12 -10.19
C GLY A 627 19.09 10.99 -9.15
N GLN A 628 18.07 11.88 -9.16
CA GLN A 628 16.93 11.90 -8.23
C GLN A 628 17.34 11.92 -6.76
N LEU A 629 18.20 12.89 -6.41
CA LEU A 629 18.61 13.12 -5.03
C LEU A 629 17.53 13.92 -4.27
N GLY A 630 17.22 13.46 -3.06
CA GLY A 630 16.37 14.19 -2.12
C GLY A 630 17.08 15.44 -1.56
N ASP A 631 16.36 16.23 -0.77
CA ASP A 631 16.85 17.53 -0.33
C ASP A 631 18.02 17.44 0.65
N VAL A 632 18.01 16.45 1.54
CA VAL A 632 19.11 16.19 2.49
C VAL A 632 20.41 15.83 1.74
N MET A 633 20.32 15.05 0.68
CA MET A 633 21.50 14.66 -0.09
C MET A 633 22.02 15.80 -0.97
N LYS A 634 21.15 16.69 -1.47
CA LYS A 634 21.52 17.93 -2.16
C LYS A 634 22.24 18.91 -1.23
N GLU A 635 21.74 19.05 0.00
CA GLU A 635 22.40 19.84 1.05
C GLU A 635 23.77 19.26 1.36
N SER A 636 23.89 17.95 1.54
CA SER A 636 25.16 17.27 1.74
C SER A 636 26.16 17.51 0.59
N ALA A 637 25.69 17.54 -0.66
CA ALA A 637 26.50 17.87 -1.82
C ALA A 637 26.99 19.33 -1.80
N SER A 638 26.16 20.25 -1.34
CA SER A 638 26.52 21.67 -1.19
C SER A 638 27.57 21.85 -0.08
N ILE A 639 27.37 21.20 1.08
CA ILE A 639 28.34 21.20 2.19
C ILE A 639 29.69 20.61 1.75
N ALA A 640 29.68 19.51 0.98
CA ALA A 640 30.88 18.89 0.44
C ALA A 640 31.65 19.84 -0.47
N LEU A 641 30.97 20.56 -1.37
CA LEU A 641 31.58 21.54 -2.25
C LEU A 641 32.13 22.74 -1.46
N ASP A 642 31.39 23.26 -0.49
CA ASP A 642 31.81 24.40 0.31
C ASP A 642 33.04 24.06 1.18
N TYR A 643 33.11 22.84 1.70
CA TYR A 643 34.31 22.34 2.36
C TYR A 643 35.53 22.35 1.42
N VAL A 644 35.37 21.83 0.20
CA VAL A 644 36.45 21.80 -0.81
C VAL A 644 36.90 23.19 -1.19
N LYS A 645 35.94 24.14 -1.36
CA LYS A 645 36.27 25.57 -1.62
C LYS A 645 37.06 26.20 -0.49
N ALA A 646 36.64 25.96 0.77
CA ALA A 646 37.30 26.52 1.94
C ALA A 646 38.74 26.00 2.09
N HIS A 647 39.01 24.76 1.69
CA HIS A 647 40.32 24.10 1.82
C HIS A 647 41.06 24.00 0.48
N ALA A 648 40.67 24.79 -0.53
CA ALA A 648 41.23 24.72 -1.89
C ALA A 648 42.74 24.84 -1.93
N LYS A 649 43.35 25.72 -1.11
CA LYS A 649 44.82 25.91 -1.03
C LYS A 649 45.53 24.65 -0.50
N GLU A 650 44.97 24.00 0.52
CA GLU A 650 45.51 22.77 1.12
C GLU A 650 45.42 21.60 0.14
N LEU A 651 44.39 21.60 -0.70
CA LEU A 651 44.13 20.59 -1.71
C LEU A 651 44.83 20.89 -3.06
N ASN A 652 45.65 21.94 -3.13
CA ASN A 652 46.29 22.40 -4.38
C ASN A 652 45.32 22.71 -5.53
N ILE A 653 44.13 23.25 -5.23
CA ILE A 653 43.12 23.64 -6.18
C ILE A 653 43.16 25.18 -6.31
N ASP A 654 43.21 25.69 -7.55
CA ASP A 654 43.14 27.15 -7.79
C ASP A 654 41.74 27.66 -7.44
N SER A 655 41.64 28.67 -6.57
CA SER A 655 40.36 29.27 -6.17
C SER A 655 39.53 29.80 -7.34
N LYS A 656 40.20 30.28 -8.39
CA LYS A 656 39.56 30.78 -9.62
C LYS A 656 38.81 29.69 -10.39
N PHE A 657 39.19 28.45 -10.16
CA PHE A 657 38.54 27.28 -10.77
C PHE A 657 37.04 27.25 -10.50
N PHE A 658 36.65 27.59 -9.28
CA PHE A 658 35.25 27.56 -8.87
C PHE A 658 34.36 28.65 -9.50
N ASP A 659 34.97 29.68 -10.05
CA ASP A 659 34.28 30.77 -10.75
C ASP A 659 34.13 30.49 -12.26
N THR A 660 35.06 29.69 -12.81
CA THR A 660 35.19 29.45 -14.25
C THR A 660 34.74 28.07 -14.70
N ASN A 661 34.40 27.17 -13.76
CA ASN A 661 33.99 25.80 -14.08
C ASN A 661 32.70 25.45 -13.35
N ASP A 662 31.80 24.82 -14.07
CA ASP A 662 30.63 24.14 -13.49
C ASP A 662 31.05 22.74 -13.03
N ILE A 663 30.53 22.31 -11.87
CA ILE A 663 30.75 20.97 -11.29
C ILE A 663 29.47 20.18 -11.41
N HIS A 664 29.54 19.00 -12.01
CA HIS A 664 28.39 18.14 -12.19
C HIS A 664 28.56 16.85 -11.34
N ILE A 665 27.66 16.66 -10.41
CA ILE A 665 27.54 15.44 -9.60
C ILE A 665 26.42 14.58 -10.20
N HIS A 666 26.75 13.36 -10.54
CA HIS A 666 25.80 12.38 -11.02
C HIS A 666 25.80 11.15 -10.11
N VAL A 667 24.60 10.70 -9.70
CA VAL A 667 24.42 9.45 -8.99
C VAL A 667 23.56 8.54 -9.87
N PRO A 668 24.16 7.51 -10.51
CA PRO A 668 23.46 6.60 -11.40
C PRO A 668 22.23 5.94 -10.77
N GLU A 669 21.44 5.22 -11.58
CA GLU A 669 20.14 4.62 -11.21
C GLU A 669 19.06 5.66 -10.86
N GLY A 670 18.80 6.59 -11.80
CA GLY A 670 17.81 7.67 -11.65
C GLY A 670 16.36 7.22 -11.46
N ALA A 671 16.06 5.93 -11.55
CA ALA A 671 14.72 5.39 -11.25
C ALA A 671 14.45 5.22 -9.74
N VAL A 672 15.49 5.29 -8.89
CA VAL A 672 15.38 5.09 -7.44
C VAL A 672 15.70 6.40 -6.73
N PRO A 673 14.75 7.00 -5.99
CA PRO A 673 15.01 8.18 -5.16
C PRO A 673 16.08 7.86 -4.09
N LYS A 674 17.01 8.79 -3.90
CA LYS A 674 18.12 8.67 -2.96
C LYS A 674 18.14 9.88 -2.05
N ASP A 675 18.14 9.66 -0.74
CA ASP A 675 18.23 10.74 0.23
C ASP A 675 19.01 10.32 1.47
N GLY A 676 19.64 11.29 2.14
CA GLY A 676 20.35 11.08 3.40
C GLY A 676 21.74 11.74 3.45
N PRO A 677 22.22 12.09 4.65
CA PRO A 677 23.48 12.83 4.85
C PRO A 677 24.73 11.94 4.76
N SER A 678 24.58 10.61 4.83
CA SER A 678 25.72 9.66 4.97
C SER A 678 26.61 9.53 3.73
N ALA A 679 26.28 10.22 2.63
CA ALA A 679 27.09 10.28 1.42
C ALA A 679 28.13 11.43 1.44
N GLY A 680 28.18 12.25 2.48
CA GLY A 680 29.04 13.45 2.55
C GLY A 680 30.51 13.17 2.26
N VAL A 681 31.10 12.17 2.92
CA VAL A 681 32.51 11.79 2.67
C VAL A 681 32.73 11.32 1.24
N THR A 682 31.76 10.62 0.64
CA THR A 682 31.84 10.10 -0.73
C THR A 682 31.78 11.24 -1.73
N LEU A 683 30.84 12.17 -1.54
CA LEU A 683 30.69 13.38 -2.35
C LEU A 683 31.95 14.23 -2.30
N THR A 684 32.47 14.52 -1.11
CA THR A 684 33.71 15.30 -0.91
C THR A 684 34.88 14.64 -1.61
N THR A 685 35.06 13.32 -1.42
CA THR A 685 36.17 12.60 -2.06
C THR A 685 36.03 12.60 -3.59
N ALA A 686 34.84 12.45 -4.13
CA ALA A 686 34.60 12.48 -5.57
C ALA A 686 34.89 13.87 -6.17
N ILE A 687 34.48 14.94 -5.49
CA ILE A 687 34.78 16.31 -5.91
C ILE A 687 36.30 16.55 -5.89
N VAL A 688 37.00 16.22 -4.79
CA VAL A 688 38.46 16.39 -4.68
C VAL A 688 39.18 15.57 -5.74
N SER A 689 38.80 14.31 -5.95
CA SER A 689 39.36 13.43 -6.99
C SER A 689 39.25 14.04 -8.38
N ALA A 690 38.04 14.55 -8.73
CA ALA A 690 37.80 15.20 -10.02
C ALA A 690 38.63 16.44 -10.19
N LEU A 691 38.69 17.33 -9.17
CA LEU A 691 39.38 18.62 -9.26
C LEU A 691 40.91 18.51 -9.19
N THR A 692 41.43 17.52 -8.47
CA THR A 692 42.89 17.26 -8.39
C THR A 692 43.40 16.28 -9.45
N ASN A 693 42.50 15.78 -10.29
CA ASN A 693 42.79 14.73 -11.28
C ASN A 693 43.47 13.49 -10.68
N THR A 694 43.12 13.14 -9.43
CA THR A 694 43.73 12.03 -8.66
C THR A 694 42.72 10.89 -8.60
N ALA A 695 43.13 9.69 -9.02
CA ALA A 695 42.26 8.51 -9.03
C ALA A 695 41.91 8.02 -7.62
N VAL A 696 40.74 7.40 -7.44
CA VAL A 696 40.31 6.76 -6.21
C VAL A 696 40.51 5.25 -6.31
N TYR A 697 40.94 4.62 -5.19
CA TYR A 697 41.08 3.18 -5.15
C TYR A 697 39.74 2.46 -5.33
N ARG A 698 39.64 1.57 -6.31
CA ARG A 698 38.44 0.80 -6.65
C ARG A 698 37.96 -0.19 -5.56
N ASP A 699 38.89 -0.58 -4.68
CA ASP A 699 38.64 -1.55 -3.60
C ASP A 699 38.18 -0.89 -2.30
N ILE A 700 37.98 0.42 -2.31
CA ILE A 700 37.55 1.22 -1.17
C ILE A 700 36.11 1.65 -1.36
N ALA A 701 35.32 1.53 -0.30
CA ALA A 701 34.03 2.20 -0.16
C ALA A 701 34.03 3.04 1.12
N MET A 702 33.12 3.99 1.19
CA MET A 702 33.07 4.89 2.33
C MET A 702 31.63 5.32 2.66
N THR A 703 31.43 5.70 3.92
CA THR A 703 30.18 6.28 4.40
C THR A 703 30.49 7.21 5.57
N GLY A 704 29.80 8.32 5.65
CA GLY A 704 29.96 9.33 6.71
C GLY A 704 29.30 10.64 6.31
N GLU A 705 28.72 11.34 7.27
CA GLU A 705 28.26 12.71 7.10
C GLU A 705 29.45 13.67 7.30
N VAL A 706 29.50 14.76 6.56
CA VAL A 706 30.58 15.76 6.61
C VAL A 706 30.05 17.09 7.12
N THR A 707 30.75 17.69 8.06
CA THR A 707 30.49 19.06 8.50
C THR A 707 31.30 20.08 7.67
N LEU A 708 30.91 21.35 7.71
CA LEU A 708 31.67 22.46 7.07
C LEU A 708 33.11 22.56 7.58
N ARG A 709 33.42 22.00 8.76
CA ARG A 709 34.79 21.96 9.33
C ARG A 709 35.57 20.71 8.93
N GLY A 710 34.96 19.82 8.13
CA GLY A 710 35.57 18.57 7.69
C GLY A 710 35.57 17.44 8.71
N ASN A 711 34.81 17.54 9.79
CA ASN A 711 34.60 16.42 10.70
C ASN A 711 33.66 15.39 10.09
N VAL A 712 33.94 14.11 10.35
CA VAL A 712 33.12 12.99 9.89
C VAL A 712 32.21 12.55 11.03
N LEU A 713 30.90 12.71 10.84
CA LEU A 713 29.85 12.37 11.81
C LEU A 713 29.37 10.92 11.65
N PRO A 714 28.82 10.31 12.73
CA PRO A 714 28.31 8.95 12.71
C PRO A 714 27.09 8.79 11.81
N ILE A 715 26.89 7.55 11.35
CA ILE A 715 25.81 7.17 10.43
C ILE A 715 25.03 5.97 10.97
N GLY A 716 23.82 5.76 10.45
CA GLY A 716 23.04 4.56 10.71
C GLY A 716 23.25 3.44 9.69
N GLY A 717 22.87 2.20 10.07
CA GLY A 717 22.83 1.05 9.16
C GLY A 717 24.21 0.54 8.73
N LEU A 718 25.22 0.62 9.61
CA LEU A 718 26.59 0.17 9.28
C LEU A 718 26.63 -1.33 8.93
N ARG A 719 25.81 -2.16 9.61
CA ARG A 719 25.73 -3.60 9.32
C ARG A 719 25.31 -3.84 7.87
N GLU A 720 24.21 -3.25 7.42
CA GLU A 720 23.65 -3.41 6.08
C GLU A 720 24.59 -2.86 5.01
N LYS A 721 25.18 -1.70 5.27
CA LYS A 721 26.21 -1.08 4.40
C LYS A 721 27.43 -1.99 4.23
N SER A 722 27.88 -2.60 5.32
CA SER A 722 29.00 -3.53 5.30
C SER A 722 28.71 -4.82 4.52
N LEU A 723 27.46 -5.33 4.64
CA LEU A 723 27.00 -6.48 3.86
C LEU A 723 26.97 -6.17 2.36
N ALA A 724 26.53 -4.97 1.98
CA ALA A 724 26.55 -4.52 0.59
C ALA A 724 27.98 -4.43 0.04
N ALA A 725 28.90 -3.83 0.80
CA ALA A 725 30.32 -3.77 0.45
C ALA A 725 30.94 -5.15 0.26
N HIS A 726 30.64 -6.09 1.17
CA HIS A 726 31.09 -7.49 1.08
C HIS A 726 30.57 -8.19 -0.17
N ARG A 727 29.29 -8.01 -0.49
CA ARG A 727 28.62 -8.62 -1.66
C ARG A 727 29.29 -8.24 -2.99
N VAL A 728 29.71 -6.98 -3.16
CA VAL A 728 30.42 -6.51 -4.36
C VAL A 728 31.93 -6.67 -4.30
N GLY A 729 32.47 -7.26 -3.22
CA GLY A 729 33.89 -7.58 -3.07
C GLY A 729 34.78 -6.37 -2.77
N ILE A 730 34.28 -5.35 -2.07
CA ILE A 730 35.08 -4.26 -1.49
C ILE A 730 35.97 -4.84 -0.40
N LYS A 731 37.23 -4.35 -0.32
CA LYS A 731 38.20 -4.83 0.64
C LYS A 731 38.44 -3.89 1.82
N LYS A 732 38.20 -2.58 1.62
CA LYS A 732 38.38 -1.56 2.66
C LYS A 732 37.14 -0.71 2.74
N VAL A 733 36.67 -0.42 3.93
CA VAL A 733 35.54 0.49 4.17
C VAL A 733 35.96 1.56 5.16
N LEU A 734 35.85 2.82 4.75
CA LEU A 734 36.06 3.97 5.62
C LEU A 734 34.78 4.27 6.39
N ILE A 735 34.86 4.28 7.70
CA ILE A 735 33.71 4.49 8.59
C ILE A 735 34.00 5.61 9.58
N PRO A 736 33.00 6.35 10.06
CA PRO A 736 33.22 7.30 11.15
C PRO A 736 33.74 6.61 12.40
N LYS A 737 34.67 7.22 13.12
CA LYS A 737 35.24 6.67 14.36
C LYS A 737 34.17 6.28 15.38
N ASN A 738 33.14 7.08 15.51
CA ASN A 738 32.05 6.84 16.46
C ASN A 738 31.22 5.59 16.13
N ASN A 739 31.29 5.07 14.88
CA ASN A 739 30.64 3.83 14.47
C ASN A 739 31.46 2.58 14.70
N VAL A 740 32.65 2.67 15.31
CA VAL A 740 33.46 1.48 15.65
C VAL A 740 32.69 0.53 16.57
N ARG A 741 31.88 1.07 17.49
CA ARG A 741 31.02 0.28 18.37
C ARG A 741 29.97 -0.53 17.61
N ASP A 742 29.49 -0.02 16.44
CA ASP A 742 28.46 -0.67 15.64
C ASP A 742 29.03 -1.85 14.83
N LEU A 743 30.35 -2.02 14.82
CA LEU A 743 31.01 -3.20 14.25
C LEU A 743 30.64 -4.48 14.99
N ASP A 744 30.25 -4.41 16.27
CA ASP A 744 29.80 -5.58 17.03
C ASP A 744 28.55 -6.25 16.36
N ASP A 745 27.76 -5.51 15.66
CA ASP A 745 26.59 -6.01 14.91
C ASP A 745 26.92 -6.55 13.53
N VAL A 746 28.14 -6.31 13.03
CA VAL A 746 28.59 -6.81 11.73
C VAL A 746 29.03 -8.29 11.86
N PRO A 747 28.53 -9.20 10.98
CA PRO A 747 28.89 -10.61 11.02
C PRO A 747 30.43 -10.85 10.93
N GLU A 748 30.91 -11.82 11.65
CA GLU A 748 32.32 -12.17 11.67
C GLU A 748 32.90 -12.54 10.29
N THR A 749 32.08 -13.14 9.41
CA THR A 749 32.46 -13.44 8.02
C THR A 749 32.81 -12.18 7.24
N VAL A 750 32.06 -11.08 7.48
CA VAL A 750 32.28 -9.79 6.85
C VAL A 750 33.46 -9.07 7.46
N LYS A 751 33.61 -9.09 8.79
CA LYS A 751 34.76 -8.51 9.49
C LYS A 751 36.11 -9.11 9.05
N LYS A 752 36.13 -10.43 8.75
CA LYS A 752 37.31 -11.11 8.22
C LYS A 752 37.63 -10.77 6.77
N ALA A 753 36.62 -10.41 6.00
CA ALA A 753 36.74 -10.14 4.55
C ALA A 753 37.01 -8.65 4.23
N ILE A 754 36.61 -7.74 5.11
CA ILE A 754 36.71 -6.29 4.92
C ILE A 754 37.56 -5.68 6.04
N THR A 755 38.50 -4.82 5.67
CA THR A 755 39.22 -3.98 6.61
C THR A 755 38.46 -2.70 6.84
N PHE A 756 37.97 -2.47 8.06
CA PHE A 756 37.31 -1.23 8.45
C PHE A 756 38.35 -0.22 8.94
N ILE A 757 38.34 0.97 8.38
CA ILE A 757 39.25 2.07 8.70
C ILE A 757 38.45 3.19 9.35
N PRO A 758 38.58 3.41 10.67
CA PRO A 758 37.92 4.52 11.35
C PRO A 758 38.56 5.86 10.96
N VAL A 759 37.71 6.85 10.63
CA VAL A 759 38.13 8.21 10.26
C VAL A 759 37.37 9.25 11.07
N GLU A 760 38.06 10.34 11.42
CA GLU A 760 37.49 11.48 12.15
C GLU A 760 37.34 12.72 11.25
N THR A 761 38.17 12.83 10.22
CA THR A 761 38.25 14.01 9.35
C THR A 761 38.30 13.64 7.88
N VAL A 762 37.84 14.54 7.04
CA VAL A 762 37.93 14.41 5.58
C VAL A 762 39.36 14.24 5.11
N SER A 763 40.34 14.90 5.73
CA SER A 763 41.75 14.72 5.38
C SER A 763 42.26 13.28 5.56
N GLN A 764 41.79 12.58 6.58
CA GLN A 764 42.08 11.14 6.77
C GLN A 764 41.42 10.29 5.69
N VAL A 765 40.15 10.64 5.31
CA VAL A 765 39.46 9.95 4.22
C VAL A 765 40.22 10.08 2.91
N LEU A 766 40.62 11.31 2.53
CA LEU A 766 41.33 11.58 1.28
C LEU A 766 42.69 10.85 1.22
N LYS A 767 43.43 10.80 2.35
CA LYS A 767 44.71 10.07 2.45
C LYS A 767 44.55 8.58 2.17
N GLU A 768 43.47 7.96 2.62
CA GLU A 768 43.24 6.53 2.44
C GLU A 768 42.59 6.20 1.08
N ALA A 769 41.80 7.13 0.53
CA ALA A 769 41.00 6.87 -0.64
C ALA A 769 41.69 7.21 -1.96
N LEU A 770 42.55 8.26 -1.98
CA LEU A 770 43.20 8.71 -3.19
C LEU A 770 44.49 7.91 -3.48
N VAL A 771 44.76 7.70 -4.76
CA VAL A 771 45.98 7.04 -5.23
C VAL A 771 47.11 8.05 -5.17
N HIS A 772 48.10 7.80 -4.33
CA HIS A 772 49.32 8.64 -4.20
C HIS A 772 50.39 8.26 -5.20
#